data_2b0e582a8becdaecab16d719275c18b2
#
_entry.id   2b0e582a8becdaecab16d719275c18b2
#
_cell.length_a   1.000
_cell.length_b   1.000
_cell.length_c   1.000
_cell.angle_alpha   90.00
_cell.angle_beta   90.00
_cell.angle_gamma   90.00
#
_symmetry.space_group_name_H-M   'P 1'
#
loop_
_entity.id
_entity.type
_entity.pdbx_description
1 polymer ?
#
loop_
_entity_poly.entity_id
_entity_poly.type
_entity_poly.pdbx_seq_one_letter_code
_entity_poly.pdbx_strand_id
1 'polypeptide(L)'
;VSTLCVPNTGCFLLPQQRAGDVLATTRIHMRNPFLRLIIGLLAGVGSQVGAQSPTPILEVVEQPFDFYATGSFRGAVPRPEVLLGYEPGAAYADYGAFMRVLDTYAEQAADRMRVIPTGLTFEHRPMHVLAISSPANLARLDEIRTANQRLADGRSPLNAAALDRFIAQQPIIVWLGYNIHGDEAAGTEAAMRVLYALLDRNDPEMTALLDEVVVIMNPCQNPDGRERFVTWSNAHDIGRPETFSFVKENPWNVQGRYNHYYFDLNRDMIATSQLESRHTGAAFLDWLPQVAADHHGETKEYFFPPAMLPINPNLPRESTERWLDTFGRGNGAAFDAQGWMYYVRDYFDIFYAGYWDSWPGLQGATGMTYETSGGGKNGRNYRRDDGTIMTLRAAIAKHYTASLATIATAAANRLDRLRDFHAHFTSAVTAGRDPGLQQVFLPPGGDPAARDRLLGMLTRSGVEVRELNQAVTVASAHDYLGGQAAERDLPAGTWVVDLAQPKGRVARAFLEPHAAMDEAFIERQQRKAEINRERGDNAREDDLEFYDITAWTLPLMAGVEAYWTEAAVDLGGAPLQVPAPVTPTVVPVATSAYVVPAGTLAAQQVALDLLASGYRVATSVRPLVAGGETFPRGSFIVRVERNPASLHARINTLAAAHGATIAAVNSAFADHGNTGIGSEATFALKAPKVLVTAGEATSPSSYGALHYLFEQDFGLEFVPVDAGSLAYVPLADFNVVVLTSGSPSRYADDLGEAGLARLKAWVEEGGTLICLGGATELALDEDTAWTSVRPVGEDSADEAEEAPADDAEVNEAVPDPEPLPVPGALLRTRIDHEHFLTFGYPQDELALLVNTDTFFTASDTGTNVLTFAEEGDLWLSGYLWPDNTERLIAGTAAVVDEPMGHGHLILFTDEPGYRALWQGTTRMLFNAILYGPGLQNETGSYLR
;
A
#
# COMPACT_ATOMS: atom_id res chain seq x y z
N VAL A 1 33.40 34.24 -29.92
CA VAL A 1 34.23 35.38 -29.50
C VAL A 1 33.40 36.15 -28.46
N SER A 2 33.77 36.00 -27.20
CA SER A 2 33.85 37.07 -26.21
C SER A 2 34.17 36.46 -24.84
N THR A 3 35.40 36.57 -24.50
CA THR A 3 36.07 36.35 -23.23
C THR A 3 35.56 37.33 -22.17
N LEU A 4 35.29 36.92 -20.96
CA LEU A 4 35.36 37.72 -19.77
C LEU A 4 36.04 36.96 -18.64
N CYS A 5 37.27 37.33 -18.39
CA CYS A 5 38.03 37.00 -17.19
C CYS A 5 37.64 37.92 -16.03
N VAL A 6 37.57 37.40 -14.80
CA VAL A 6 37.81 38.17 -13.56
C VAL A 6 38.72 37.33 -12.64
N PRO A 7 39.75 37.90 -12.02
CA PRO A 7 40.86 37.20 -11.41
C PRO A 7 40.77 37.11 -9.88
N ASN A 8 41.72 36.31 -9.34
CA ASN A 8 42.20 36.19 -7.96
C ASN A 8 41.45 35.23 -7.03
N THR A 9 42.08 34.05 -6.82
CA THR A 9 42.94 33.85 -5.62
C THR A 9 43.59 32.44 -5.66
N GLY A 10 44.86 32.36 -5.59
CA GLY A 10 45.69 31.41 -4.82
C GLY A 10 45.74 29.95 -5.24
N CYS A 11 46.70 29.62 -6.09
CA CYS A 11 47.24 28.23 -6.21
C CYS A 11 48.00 27.85 -4.92
N PHE A 12 47.59 26.77 -4.26
CA PHE A 12 48.44 26.04 -3.33
C PHE A 12 48.82 24.72 -3.95
N LEU A 13 50.09 24.60 -4.26
CA LEU A 13 50.77 23.33 -4.63
C LEU A 13 51.07 22.56 -3.35
N LEU A 14 50.55 21.35 -3.24
CA LEU A 14 50.98 20.34 -2.25
C LEU A 14 52.05 19.47 -2.93
N PRO A 15 53.17 19.20 -2.23
CA PRO A 15 54.26 18.41 -2.82
C PRO A 15 53.99 16.92 -2.73
N GLN A 16 54.36 16.22 -3.81
CA GLN A 16 54.48 14.75 -3.81
C GLN A 16 55.56 14.32 -2.80
N GLN A 17 55.13 13.52 -1.81
CA GLN A 17 56.11 12.73 -1.05
C GLN A 17 56.05 11.27 -1.47
N ARG A 18 57.27 10.78 -1.75
CA ARG A 18 57.56 9.42 -2.15
C ARG A 18 57.33 8.46 -1.00
N ALA A 19 56.83 7.25 -1.36
CA ALA A 19 56.84 6.10 -0.45
C ALA A 19 58.26 5.70 -0.09
N GLY A 20 58.53 5.56 1.17
CA GLY A 20 59.78 5.04 1.70
C GLY A 20 59.68 4.84 3.21
N ASP A 21 59.63 3.58 3.59
CA ASP A 21 60.03 2.99 4.89
C ASP A 21 59.81 3.73 6.20
N VAL A 22 58.87 3.23 7.02
CA VAL A 22 59.05 3.14 8.47
C VAL A 22 58.46 1.81 8.96
N LEU A 23 59.27 0.79 9.11
CA LEU A 23 59.02 -0.38 9.93
C LEU A 23 59.30 0.01 11.40
N ALA A 24 58.24 0.29 12.15
CA ALA A 24 58.37 0.40 13.61
C ALA A 24 58.03 -0.96 14.23
N THR A 25 59.05 -1.67 14.68
CA THR A 25 58.97 -2.93 15.42
C THR A 25 58.39 -2.70 16.83
N THR A 26 57.15 -3.06 17.04
CA THR A 26 56.58 -3.20 18.39
C THR A 26 56.77 -4.67 18.81
N ARG A 27 57.71 -4.89 19.75
CA ARG A 27 57.88 -6.20 20.40
C ARG A 27 56.80 -6.45 21.40
N ILE A 28 55.83 -7.33 21.05
CA ILE A 28 54.88 -7.88 22.02
C ILE A 28 55.55 -9.14 22.62
N HIS A 29 55.85 -9.10 23.93
CA HIS A 29 56.32 -10.25 24.69
C HIS A 29 55.17 -11.17 25.06
N MET A 30 54.93 -12.19 24.27
CA MET A 30 54.00 -13.25 24.66
C MET A 30 54.77 -14.38 25.42
N ARG A 31 54.42 -14.59 26.69
CA ARG A 31 54.89 -15.67 27.56
C ARG A 31 53.92 -16.84 27.53
N ASN A 32 53.85 -17.59 26.46
CA ASN A 32 53.19 -18.88 26.47
C ASN A 32 53.81 -19.84 25.40
N PRO A 33 54.54 -20.89 25.78
CA PRO A 33 55.21 -21.78 24.86
C PRO A 33 54.29 -22.67 24.01
N PHE A 34 53.01 -22.82 24.39
CA PHE A 34 52.04 -23.60 23.64
C PHE A 34 51.58 -22.92 22.34
N LEU A 35 51.56 -21.61 22.29
CA LEU A 35 51.14 -20.88 21.07
C LEU A 35 52.21 -20.86 19.98
N ARG A 36 53.48 -21.08 20.31
CA ARG A 36 54.58 -21.19 19.34
C ARG A 36 54.56 -22.53 18.54
N LEU A 37 53.95 -23.59 19.11
CA LEU A 37 53.86 -24.88 18.42
C LEU A 37 52.71 -24.89 17.40
N ILE A 38 51.62 -24.13 17.62
CA ILE A 38 50.47 -24.06 16.71
C ILE A 38 50.83 -23.20 15.49
N ILE A 39 51.55 -22.10 15.66
CA ILE A 39 51.98 -21.24 14.56
C ILE A 39 53.07 -21.92 13.72
N GLY A 40 53.92 -22.77 14.28
CA GLY A 40 54.91 -23.57 13.57
C GLY A 40 54.28 -24.71 12.77
N LEU A 41 53.17 -25.28 13.18
CA LEU A 41 52.43 -26.32 12.47
C LEU A 41 51.56 -25.78 11.34
N LEU A 42 51.08 -24.52 11.42
CA LEU A 42 50.34 -23.84 10.35
C LEU A 42 51.26 -23.26 9.26
N ALA A 43 52.52 -23.05 9.52
CA ALA A 43 53.50 -22.61 8.55
C ALA A 43 54.13 -23.76 7.72
N GLY A 44 53.92 -25.03 8.12
CA GLY A 44 54.49 -26.23 7.48
C GLY A 44 53.54 -26.98 6.53
N VAL A 45 52.28 -26.58 6.43
CA VAL A 45 51.30 -27.11 5.45
C VAL A 45 50.96 -26.03 4.43
N GLY A 46 52.01 -25.41 3.93
CA GLY A 46 51.96 -24.68 2.65
C GLY A 46 52.05 -25.67 1.49
N SER A 47 51.14 -26.66 1.48
CA SER A 47 50.85 -27.39 0.27
C SER A 47 50.28 -26.44 -0.76
N GLN A 48 50.88 -26.37 -1.90
CA GLN A 48 50.38 -25.79 -3.13
C GLN A 48 48.88 -26.13 -3.29
N VAL A 49 47.99 -25.32 -2.75
CA VAL A 49 46.68 -25.11 -3.37
C VAL A 49 47.08 -24.33 -4.64
N GLY A 50 47.34 -25.08 -5.73
CA GLY A 50 47.40 -24.48 -7.04
C GLY A 50 46.12 -23.67 -7.15
N ALA A 51 46.23 -22.37 -7.29
CA ALA A 51 45.11 -21.54 -7.75
C ALA A 51 44.66 -22.21 -9.05
N GLN A 52 43.64 -23.06 -8.97
CA GLN A 52 42.95 -23.47 -10.17
C GLN A 52 42.48 -22.14 -10.74
N SER A 53 43.02 -21.79 -11.90
CA SER A 53 42.44 -20.71 -12.70
C SER A 53 40.97 -20.99 -12.71
N PRO A 54 40.11 -20.04 -12.30
CA PRO A 54 38.66 -20.28 -12.33
C PRO A 54 38.35 -20.80 -13.73
N THR A 55 37.71 -21.95 -13.81
CA THR A 55 37.18 -22.46 -15.09
C THR A 55 36.44 -21.31 -15.72
N PRO A 56 36.76 -20.90 -16.96
CA PRO A 56 36.07 -19.79 -17.59
C PRO A 56 34.59 -20.11 -17.53
N ILE A 57 33.84 -19.34 -16.80
CA ILE A 57 32.40 -19.43 -16.83
C ILE A 57 32.03 -19.07 -18.25
N LEU A 58 31.52 -20.05 -19.00
CA LEU A 58 30.91 -19.78 -20.31
C LEU A 58 29.74 -18.82 -20.05
N GLU A 59 29.94 -17.54 -20.30
CA GLU A 59 28.87 -16.58 -20.33
C GLU A 59 27.96 -16.94 -21.51
N VAL A 60 26.93 -17.75 -21.25
CA VAL A 60 25.90 -18.02 -22.25
C VAL A 60 24.92 -16.87 -22.18
N VAL A 61 25.01 -15.97 -23.13
CA VAL A 61 23.99 -14.93 -23.36
C VAL A 61 22.86 -15.58 -24.16
N GLU A 62 21.60 -15.40 -23.74
CA GLU A 62 20.45 -15.87 -24.49
C GLU A 62 20.51 -15.38 -25.96
N GLN A 63 20.18 -16.27 -26.92
CA GLN A 63 20.17 -15.92 -28.33
C GLN A 63 19.22 -14.75 -28.60
N PRO A 64 19.63 -13.77 -29.44
CA PRO A 64 18.77 -12.63 -29.74
C PRO A 64 17.47 -13.08 -30.42
N PHE A 65 16.33 -12.74 -29.82
CA PHE A 65 15.03 -12.97 -30.41
C PHE A 65 14.78 -12.01 -31.59
N ASP A 66 14.26 -12.53 -32.71
CA ASP A 66 13.87 -11.71 -33.85
C ASP A 66 12.37 -11.41 -33.78
N PHE A 67 12.02 -10.19 -33.40
CA PHE A 67 10.63 -9.71 -33.32
C PHE A 67 9.90 -9.68 -34.66
N TYR A 68 10.61 -9.83 -35.77
CA TYR A 68 10.10 -9.67 -37.12
C TYR A 68 10.24 -10.93 -37.98
N ALA A 69 10.67 -12.04 -37.37
CA ALA A 69 10.90 -13.31 -38.09
C ALA A 69 9.61 -13.93 -38.64
N THR A 70 8.46 -13.65 -38.03
CA THR A 70 7.17 -14.24 -38.40
C THR A 70 6.20 -13.18 -38.93
N GLY A 71 5.42 -13.60 -39.93
CA GLY A 71 4.39 -12.76 -40.50
C GLY A 71 4.88 -11.88 -41.67
N SER A 72 3.94 -11.17 -42.29
CA SER A 72 4.21 -10.10 -43.24
C SER A 72 3.76 -8.77 -42.64
N PHE A 73 4.40 -7.68 -43.03
CA PHE A 73 4.18 -6.34 -42.49
C PHE A 73 3.71 -5.40 -43.61
N ARG A 74 2.79 -4.51 -43.34
CA ARG A 74 2.24 -3.56 -44.30
C ARG A 74 3.09 -2.29 -44.43
N GLY A 75 3.99 -2.03 -43.51
CA GLY A 75 4.82 -0.82 -43.47
C GLY A 75 4.02 0.45 -43.21
N ALA A 76 2.91 0.32 -42.48
CA ALA A 76 2.04 1.44 -42.13
C ALA A 76 2.66 2.34 -41.03
N VAL A 77 3.44 1.75 -40.13
CA VAL A 77 4.14 2.46 -39.07
C VAL A 77 5.64 2.07 -39.05
N PRO A 78 6.57 2.98 -38.67
CA PRO A 78 7.97 2.65 -38.50
C PRO A 78 8.17 1.72 -37.31
N ARG A 79 9.20 0.87 -37.35
CA ARG A 79 9.59 0.04 -36.21
C ARG A 79 9.98 0.93 -35.03
N PRO A 80 9.75 0.48 -33.76
CA PRO A 80 10.10 1.27 -32.59
C PRO A 80 11.55 1.75 -32.58
N GLU A 81 12.52 0.90 -32.93
CA GLU A 81 13.95 1.24 -32.99
C GLU A 81 14.27 2.36 -33.98
N VAL A 82 13.47 2.56 -35.02
CA VAL A 82 13.64 3.70 -35.95
C VAL A 82 13.29 5.03 -35.28
N LEU A 83 12.25 5.01 -34.42
CA LEU A 83 11.79 6.19 -33.68
C LEU A 83 12.66 6.48 -32.46
N LEU A 84 13.12 5.42 -31.79
CA LEU A 84 13.96 5.53 -30.60
C LEU A 84 15.43 5.82 -30.95
N GLY A 85 15.93 5.34 -32.10
CA GLY A 85 17.33 5.49 -32.52
C GLY A 85 18.28 4.45 -31.93
N TYR A 86 17.75 3.38 -31.30
CA TYR A 86 18.54 2.28 -30.74
C TYR A 86 17.76 0.95 -30.78
N GLU A 87 18.51 -0.15 -30.75
CA GLU A 87 17.96 -1.51 -30.76
C GLU A 87 17.28 -1.89 -29.45
N PRO A 88 16.28 -2.82 -29.46
CA PRO A 88 15.61 -3.29 -28.25
C PRO A 88 16.60 -3.76 -27.20
N GLY A 89 16.46 -3.25 -25.98
CA GLY A 89 17.29 -3.63 -24.84
C GLY A 89 18.61 -2.88 -24.73
N ALA A 90 18.94 -1.98 -25.67
CA ALA A 90 20.17 -1.18 -25.60
C ALA A 90 20.05 -0.02 -24.58
N ALA A 91 18.88 0.50 -24.37
CA ALA A 91 18.55 1.52 -23.37
C ALA A 91 17.07 1.42 -23.00
N TYR A 92 16.66 2.16 -21.98
CA TYR A 92 15.26 2.35 -21.64
C TYR A 92 14.71 3.60 -22.33
N ALA A 93 13.51 3.52 -22.88
CA ALA A 93 12.79 4.69 -23.37
C ALA A 93 12.25 5.50 -22.17
N ASP A 94 12.65 6.77 -22.08
CA ASP A 94 12.00 7.73 -21.20
C ASP A 94 10.54 7.96 -21.63
N TYR A 95 9.74 8.57 -20.76
CA TYR A 95 8.30 8.74 -21.04
C TYR A 95 8.06 9.61 -22.30
N GLY A 96 8.89 10.59 -22.54
CA GLY A 96 8.83 11.41 -23.73
C GLY A 96 9.16 10.64 -25.02
N ALA A 97 10.13 9.72 -24.99
CA ALA A 97 10.46 8.85 -26.11
C ALA A 97 9.33 7.86 -26.39
N PHE A 98 8.75 7.26 -25.35
CA PHE A 98 7.56 6.41 -25.46
C PHE A 98 6.38 7.19 -26.10
N MET A 99 6.08 8.39 -25.64
CA MET A 99 4.98 9.21 -26.19
C MET A 99 5.20 9.54 -27.67
N ARG A 100 6.43 9.80 -28.11
CA ARG A 100 6.72 9.99 -29.56
C ARG A 100 6.40 8.76 -30.39
N VAL A 101 6.66 7.55 -29.88
CA VAL A 101 6.27 6.29 -30.56
C VAL A 101 4.75 6.20 -30.62
N LEU A 102 4.07 6.46 -29.50
CA LEU A 102 2.60 6.41 -29.42
C LEU A 102 1.93 7.41 -30.37
N ASP A 103 2.35 8.67 -30.36
CA ASP A 103 1.79 9.72 -31.21
C ASP A 103 1.96 9.38 -32.71
N THR A 104 3.16 8.88 -33.07
CA THR A 104 3.41 8.44 -34.45
C THR A 104 2.48 7.32 -34.88
N TYR A 105 2.25 6.33 -33.99
CA TYR A 105 1.38 5.21 -34.30
C TYR A 105 -0.11 5.61 -34.32
N ALA A 106 -0.51 6.55 -33.44
CA ALA A 106 -1.85 7.10 -33.44
C ALA A 106 -2.19 7.81 -34.76
N GLU A 107 -1.25 8.55 -35.33
CA GLU A 107 -1.41 9.24 -36.60
C GLU A 107 -1.44 8.28 -37.81
N GLN A 108 -0.54 7.28 -37.81
CA GLN A 108 -0.26 6.48 -39.01
C GLN A 108 -1.08 5.16 -39.08
N ALA A 109 -1.62 4.67 -37.97
CA ALA A 109 -2.40 3.44 -37.88
C ALA A 109 -3.79 3.65 -37.25
N ALA A 110 -4.41 4.80 -37.45
CA ALA A 110 -5.76 5.11 -36.98
C ALA A 110 -6.85 4.14 -37.45
N ASP A 111 -6.57 3.33 -38.47
CA ASP A 111 -7.43 2.26 -38.95
C ASP A 111 -7.44 1.02 -38.02
N ARG A 112 -6.40 0.82 -37.18
CA ARG A 112 -6.31 -0.32 -36.27
C ARG A 112 -6.19 0.09 -34.78
N MET A 113 -6.06 1.38 -34.49
CA MET A 113 -5.90 1.86 -33.12
C MET A 113 -6.74 3.11 -32.83
N ARG A 114 -7.22 3.18 -31.61
CA ARG A 114 -7.81 4.39 -31.00
C ARG A 114 -7.12 4.69 -29.70
N VAL A 115 -6.58 5.89 -29.53
CA VAL A 115 -6.03 6.37 -28.25
C VAL A 115 -7.15 6.99 -27.41
N ILE A 116 -7.27 6.57 -26.17
CA ILE A 116 -8.29 7.00 -25.22
C ILE A 116 -7.57 7.60 -24.00
N PRO A 117 -7.59 8.95 -23.83
CA PRO A 117 -7.04 9.58 -22.64
C PRO A 117 -7.81 9.15 -21.41
N THR A 118 -7.09 8.83 -20.31
CA THR A 118 -7.71 8.42 -19.04
C THR A 118 -7.54 9.47 -17.94
N GLY A 119 -6.47 10.27 -17.96
CA GLY A 119 -6.21 11.31 -17.00
C GLY A 119 -4.75 11.77 -16.97
N LEU A 120 -4.36 12.35 -15.84
CA LEU A 120 -3.00 12.77 -15.54
C LEU A 120 -2.52 12.12 -14.26
N THR A 121 -1.22 11.85 -14.15
CA THR A 121 -0.57 11.48 -12.89
C THR A 121 -0.44 12.70 -11.96
N PHE A 122 0.01 12.49 -10.72
CA PHE A 122 0.33 13.61 -9.81
C PHE A 122 1.45 14.53 -10.34
N GLU A 123 2.38 14.01 -11.14
CA GLU A 123 3.42 14.79 -11.82
C GLU A 123 2.97 15.29 -13.21
N HIS A 124 1.66 15.30 -13.47
CA HIS A 124 1.01 15.82 -14.67
C HIS A 124 1.39 15.12 -15.99
N ARG A 125 1.85 13.85 -15.92
CA ARG A 125 2.06 13.04 -17.13
C ARG A 125 0.73 12.49 -17.64
N PRO A 126 0.42 12.61 -18.96
CA PRO A 126 -0.82 12.09 -19.52
C PRO A 126 -0.86 10.56 -19.49
N MET A 127 -2.00 9.99 -19.11
CA MET A 127 -2.25 8.55 -19.12
C MET A 127 -3.25 8.19 -20.21
N HIS A 128 -3.07 7.00 -20.81
CA HIS A 128 -3.88 6.54 -21.93
C HIS A 128 -4.14 5.05 -21.86
N VAL A 129 -5.27 4.62 -22.40
CA VAL A 129 -5.47 3.25 -22.87
C VAL A 129 -5.67 3.24 -24.37
N LEU A 130 -5.26 2.15 -25.03
CA LEU A 130 -5.27 2.00 -26.48
C LEU A 130 -6.25 0.88 -26.84
N ALA A 131 -7.28 1.18 -27.63
CA ALA A 131 -8.15 0.16 -28.19
C ALA A 131 -7.62 -0.25 -29.58
N ILE A 132 -7.24 -1.51 -29.74
CA ILE A 132 -6.61 -2.06 -30.95
C ILE A 132 -7.45 -3.24 -31.45
N SER A 133 -7.84 -3.23 -32.74
CA SER A 133 -8.63 -4.28 -33.38
C SER A 133 -8.62 -4.12 -34.88
N SER A 134 -9.42 -4.97 -35.59
CA SER A 134 -9.65 -4.77 -37.01
C SER A 134 -10.40 -3.46 -37.29
N PRO A 135 -10.28 -2.88 -38.49
CA PRO A 135 -11.01 -1.69 -38.87
C PRO A 135 -12.55 -1.84 -38.73
N ALA A 136 -13.05 -3.05 -38.96
CA ALA A 136 -14.48 -3.37 -38.80
C ALA A 136 -14.93 -3.28 -37.33
N ASN A 137 -14.15 -3.80 -36.40
CA ASN A 137 -14.43 -3.69 -34.97
C ASN A 137 -14.28 -2.24 -34.48
N LEU A 138 -13.25 -1.52 -34.91
CA LEU A 138 -13.05 -0.11 -34.51
C LEU A 138 -14.18 0.80 -34.98
N ALA A 139 -14.80 0.50 -36.14
CA ALA A 139 -15.95 1.25 -36.63
C ALA A 139 -17.20 1.11 -35.75
N ARG A 140 -17.32 0.03 -34.98
CA ARG A 140 -18.45 -0.24 -34.05
C ARG A 140 -18.01 -0.37 -32.57
N LEU A 141 -16.92 0.26 -32.16
CA LEU A 141 -16.29 0.08 -30.86
C LEU A 141 -17.23 0.39 -29.69
N ASP A 142 -18.05 1.45 -29.81
CA ASP A 142 -19.05 1.81 -28.80
C ASP A 142 -20.20 0.78 -28.72
N GLU A 143 -20.58 0.16 -29.82
CA GLU A 143 -21.57 -0.94 -29.84
C GLU A 143 -21.01 -2.17 -29.13
N ILE A 144 -19.74 -2.53 -29.36
CA ILE A 144 -19.05 -3.64 -28.70
C ILE A 144 -19.02 -3.39 -27.19
N ARG A 145 -18.60 -2.20 -26.78
CA ARG A 145 -18.53 -1.80 -25.36
C ARG A 145 -19.91 -1.89 -24.70
N THR A 146 -20.94 -1.30 -25.31
CA THR A 146 -22.32 -1.32 -24.78
C THR A 146 -22.86 -2.74 -24.69
N ALA A 147 -22.60 -3.58 -25.70
CA ALA A 147 -23.00 -4.98 -25.70
C ALA A 147 -22.31 -5.77 -24.59
N ASN A 148 -21.02 -5.49 -24.35
CA ASN A 148 -20.25 -6.12 -23.27
C ASN A 148 -20.79 -5.74 -21.88
N GLN A 149 -21.10 -4.46 -21.65
CA GLN A 149 -21.76 -4.01 -20.42
C GLN A 149 -23.12 -4.66 -20.19
N ARG A 150 -23.87 -4.92 -21.26
CA ARG A 150 -25.14 -5.66 -21.18
C ARG A 150 -24.93 -7.13 -20.79
N LEU A 151 -23.87 -7.79 -21.24
CA LEU A 151 -23.52 -9.14 -20.78
C LEU A 151 -23.20 -9.18 -19.28
N ALA A 152 -22.64 -8.09 -18.76
CA ALA A 152 -22.25 -7.92 -17.36
C ALA A 152 -23.39 -7.48 -16.44
N ASP A 153 -24.60 -7.19 -16.92
CA ASP A 153 -25.71 -6.79 -16.02
C ASP A 153 -26.21 -7.92 -15.13
N GLY A 154 -26.22 -9.17 -15.57
CA GLY A 154 -26.56 -10.34 -14.75
C GLY A 154 -28.00 -10.43 -14.21
N ARG A 155 -28.75 -9.32 -14.10
CA ARG A 155 -30.11 -9.26 -13.54
C ARG A 155 -31.19 -9.83 -14.47
N SER A 156 -30.92 -9.80 -15.75
CA SER A 156 -31.82 -10.30 -16.79
C SER A 156 -31.09 -11.32 -17.63
N PRO A 157 -30.83 -12.55 -17.09
CA PRO A 157 -29.98 -13.52 -17.77
C PRO A 157 -30.59 -13.95 -19.10
N LEU A 158 -29.76 -14.03 -20.14
CA LEU A 158 -30.13 -14.56 -21.42
C LEU A 158 -30.27 -16.10 -21.35
N ASN A 159 -31.30 -16.68 -21.96
CA ASN A 159 -31.31 -18.12 -22.12
C ASN A 159 -30.20 -18.57 -23.09
N ALA A 160 -29.78 -19.86 -23.02
CA ALA A 160 -28.63 -20.38 -23.76
C ALA A 160 -28.64 -20.01 -25.25
N ALA A 161 -29.78 -20.20 -25.96
CA ALA A 161 -29.87 -19.91 -27.36
C ALA A 161 -29.81 -18.39 -27.71
N ALA A 162 -30.29 -17.53 -26.80
CA ALA A 162 -30.18 -16.09 -26.95
C ALA A 162 -28.75 -15.62 -26.68
N LEU A 163 -28.10 -16.17 -25.64
CA LEU A 163 -26.72 -15.92 -25.33
C LEU A 163 -25.78 -16.32 -26.45
N ASP A 164 -25.94 -17.53 -27.00
CA ASP A 164 -25.12 -18.02 -28.13
C ASP A 164 -25.21 -17.10 -29.36
N ARG A 165 -26.42 -16.65 -29.71
CA ARG A 165 -26.62 -15.71 -30.80
C ARG A 165 -25.99 -14.34 -30.51
N PHE A 166 -26.03 -13.91 -29.26
CA PHE A 166 -25.48 -12.62 -28.85
C PHE A 166 -23.95 -12.64 -28.91
N ILE A 167 -23.31 -13.63 -28.29
CA ILE A 167 -21.84 -13.72 -28.21
C ILE A 167 -21.18 -14.07 -29.54
N ALA A 168 -21.92 -14.72 -30.47
CA ALA A 168 -21.42 -15.04 -31.81
C ALA A 168 -20.93 -13.78 -32.56
N GLN A 169 -21.50 -12.63 -32.28
CA GLN A 169 -21.20 -11.35 -32.95
C GLN A 169 -20.23 -10.45 -32.12
N GLN A 170 -19.84 -10.87 -30.94
CA GLN A 170 -18.98 -10.09 -30.04
C GLN A 170 -17.52 -10.56 -30.13
N PRO A 171 -16.56 -9.66 -30.35
CA PRO A 171 -15.16 -9.96 -30.11
C PRO A 171 -14.94 -10.13 -28.61
N ILE A 172 -13.90 -10.87 -28.23
CA ILE A 172 -13.44 -10.91 -26.83
C ILE A 172 -12.59 -9.67 -26.54
N ILE A 173 -12.74 -9.10 -25.34
CA ILE A 173 -11.94 -7.96 -24.90
C ILE A 173 -10.80 -8.46 -24.03
N VAL A 174 -9.56 -8.13 -24.42
CA VAL A 174 -8.33 -8.50 -23.71
C VAL A 174 -7.65 -7.23 -23.20
N TRP A 175 -7.46 -7.13 -21.90
CA TRP A 175 -6.69 -6.07 -21.27
C TRP A 175 -5.22 -6.51 -21.13
N LEU A 176 -4.30 -5.64 -21.57
CA LEU A 176 -2.87 -5.81 -21.34
C LEU A 176 -2.36 -4.59 -20.57
N GLY A 177 -1.99 -4.79 -19.30
CA GLY A 177 -1.36 -3.82 -18.44
C GLY A 177 0.15 -3.99 -18.45
N TYR A 178 0.89 -2.88 -18.42
CA TYR A 178 2.35 -2.88 -18.38
C TYR A 178 2.85 -1.84 -17.39
N ASN A 179 3.93 -2.17 -16.69
CA ASN A 179 4.71 -1.23 -15.91
C ASN A 179 3.91 -0.54 -14.79
N ILE A 180 3.13 -1.32 -14.05
CA ILE A 180 2.48 -0.83 -12.82
C ILE A 180 3.55 -0.49 -11.78
N HIS A 181 4.63 -1.26 -11.73
CA HIS A 181 5.87 -0.90 -11.06
C HIS A 181 6.80 -0.24 -12.08
N GLY A 182 7.20 1.00 -11.80
CA GLY A 182 7.92 1.80 -12.80
C GLY A 182 9.35 1.31 -13.09
N ASP A 183 10.00 0.66 -12.13
CA ASP A 183 11.35 0.09 -12.28
C ASP A 183 11.37 -1.28 -13.01
N GLU A 184 10.22 -1.92 -13.19
CA GLU A 184 10.07 -3.10 -14.03
C GLU A 184 9.97 -2.71 -15.53
N ALA A 185 10.97 -2.00 -15.98
CA ALA A 185 10.91 -1.20 -17.19
C ALA A 185 10.83 -1.99 -18.50
N ALA A 186 11.06 -3.32 -18.48
CA ALA A 186 10.87 -4.21 -19.63
C ALA A 186 9.43 -4.21 -20.16
N GLY A 187 8.43 -3.97 -19.29
CA GLY A 187 7.00 -3.97 -19.64
C GLY A 187 6.67 -2.97 -20.75
N THR A 188 6.91 -1.67 -20.54
CA THR A 188 6.64 -0.63 -21.57
C THR A 188 7.49 -0.83 -22.84
N GLU A 189 8.72 -1.34 -22.71
CA GLU A 189 9.55 -1.70 -23.86
C GLU A 189 8.89 -2.82 -24.69
N ALA A 190 8.29 -3.81 -24.05
CA ALA A 190 7.54 -4.88 -24.71
C ALA A 190 6.24 -4.35 -25.31
N ALA A 191 5.53 -3.48 -24.60
CA ALA A 191 4.29 -2.88 -25.07
C ALA A 191 4.44 -2.19 -26.43
N MET A 192 5.54 -1.44 -26.66
CA MET A 192 5.84 -0.82 -27.95
C MET A 192 5.98 -1.84 -29.08
N ARG A 193 6.56 -3.02 -28.82
CA ARG A 193 6.74 -4.09 -29.81
C ARG A 193 5.46 -4.87 -30.07
N VAL A 194 4.70 -5.15 -29.01
CA VAL A 194 3.35 -5.74 -29.14
C VAL A 194 2.46 -4.80 -29.96
N LEU A 195 2.50 -3.51 -29.65
CA LEU A 195 1.75 -2.49 -30.38
C LEU A 195 2.13 -2.47 -31.87
N TYR A 196 3.45 -2.44 -32.19
CA TYR A 196 3.93 -2.53 -33.57
C TYR A 196 3.39 -3.78 -34.29
N ALA A 197 3.47 -4.95 -33.64
CA ALA A 197 3.01 -6.20 -34.24
C ALA A 197 1.50 -6.17 -34.55
N LEU A 198 0.67 -5.70 -33.61
CA LEU A 198 -0.77 -5.60 -33.80
C LEU A 198 -1.17 -4.59 -34.88
N LEU A 199 -0.40 -3.49 -35.00
CA LEU A 199 -0.68 -2.44 -35.98
C LEU A 199 -0.16 -2.75 -37.38
N ASP A 200 1.00 -3.37 -37.53
CA ASP A 200 1.67 -3.48 -38.80
C ASP A 200 1.67 -4.89 -39.44
N ARG A 201 1.55 -5.99 -38.66
CA ARG A 201 1.38 -7.33 -39.23
C ARG A 201 0.09 -7.45 -39.98
N ASN A 202 0.15 -8.07 -41.17
CA ASN A 202 -1.01 -8.25 -42.09
C ASN A 202 -1.09 -9.66 -42.70
N ASP A 203 -0.36 -10.62 -42.13
CA ASP A 203 -0.57 -12.03 -42.49
C ASP A 203 -2.00 -12.48 -42.11
N PRO A 204 -2.51 -13.57 -42.77
CA PRO A 204 -3.87 -14.05 -42.53
C PRO A 204 -4.19 -14.39 -41.08
N GLU A 205 -3.19 -14.87 -40.31
CA GLU A 205 -3.35 -15.20 -38.91
C GLU A 205 -3.63 -13.95 -38.07
N MET A 206 -2.79 -12.91 -38.19
CA MET A 206 -2.98 -11.65 -37.45
C MET A 206 -4.27 -10.95 -37.86
N THR A 207 -4.65 -10.99 -39.16
CA THR A 207 -5.89 -10.37 -39.63
C THR A 207 -7.11 -11.06 -39.02
N ALA A 208 -7.15 -12.40 -39.04
CA ALA A 208 -8.21 -13.17 -38.41
C ALA A 208 -8.26 -12.97 -36.89
N LEU A 209 -7.10 -12.89 -36.23
CA LEU A 209 -7.00 -12.61 -34.81
C LEU A 209 -7.65 -11.27 -34.45
N LEU A 210 -7.33 -10.20 -35.17
CA LEU A 210 -7.88 -8.86 -34.90
C LEU A 210 -9.41 -8.77 -35.17
N ASP A 211 -9.99 -9.63 -36.00
CA ASP A 211 -11.45 -9.69 -36.15
C ASP A 211 -12.15 -10.31 -34.93
N GLU A 212 -11.48 -11.20 -34.19
CA GLU A 212 -12.02 -11.92 -33.02
C GLU A 212 -11.78 -11.19 -31.69
N VAL A 213 -10.87 -10.21 -31.66
CA VAL A 213 -10.46 -9.55 -30.41
C VAL A 213 -10.54 -8.03 -30.48
N VAL A 214 -10.77 -7.41 -29.32
CA VAL A 214 -10.43 -6.00 -29.03
C VAL A 214 -9.38 -6.01 -27.92
N VAL A 215 -8.18 -5.56 -28.20
CA VAL A 215 -7.12 -5.40 -27.19
C VAL A 215 -7.25 -4.00 -26.60
N ILE A 216 -7.42 -3.92 -25.30
CA ILE A 216 -7.30 -2.68 -24.52
C ILE A 216 -5.94 -2.73 -23.84
N MET A 217 -5.01 -1.90 -24.31
CA MET A 217 -3.67 -1.86 -23.78
C MET A 217 -3.47 -0.63 -22.89
N ASN A 218 -3.02 -0.81 -21.66
CA ASN A 218 -2.45 0.24 -20.83
C ASN A 218 -0.92 0.10 -20.88
N PRO A 219 -0.24 0.86 -21.73
CA PRO A 219 1.18 0.60 -22.03
C PRO A 219 2.14 1.08 -20.94
N CYS A 220 1.68 1.91 -20.00
CA CYS A 220 2.46 2.37 -18.86
C CYS A 220 1.50 2.83 -17.76
N GLN A 221 1.30 1.97 -16.74
CA GLN A 221 0.37 2.24 -15.64
C GLN A 221 0.95 3.21 -14.61
N ASN A 222 2.29 3.27 -14.49
CA ASN A 222 3.01 4.14 -13.56
C ASN A 222 4.04 5.01 -14.30
N PRO A 223 3.59 6.07 -14.99
CA PRO A 223 4.50 6.97 -15.70
C PRO A 223 5.53 7.67 -14.81
N ASP A 224 5.15 8.03 -13.58
CA ASP A 224 6.00 8.80 -12.66
C ASP A 224 7.15 7.94 -12.10
N GLY A 225 6.83 6.73 -11.61
CA GLY A 225 7.84 5.79 -11.15
C GLY A 225 8.78 5.36 -12.26
N ARG A 226 8.24 5.07 -13.46
CA ARG A 226 9.04 4.73 -14.64
C ARG A 226 10.01 5.85 -14.99
N GLU A 227 9.56 7.09 -15.08
CA GLU A 227 10.40 8.21 -15.44
C GLU A 227 11.56 8.40 -14.47
N ARG A 228 11.31 8.32 -13.17
CA ARG A 228 12.36 8.38 -12.16
C ARG A 228 13.42 7.30 -12.37
N PHE A 229 12.97 6.04 -12.52
CA PHE A 229 13.88 4.90 -12.70
C PHE A 229 14.68 5.00 -13.99
N VAL A 230 14.02 5.18 -15.14
CA VAL A 230 14.71 5.13 -16.43
C VAL A 230 15.66 6.31 -16.63
N THR A 231 15.30 7.50 -16.12
CA THR A 231 16.16 8.68 -16.16
C THR A 231 17.41 8.48 -15.32
N TRP A 232 17.25 7.99 -14.09
CA TRP A 232 18.35 7.66 -13.21
C TRP A 232 19.24 6.56 -13.82
N SER A 233 18.64 5.43 -14.23
CA SER A 233 19.37 4.30 -14.81
C SER A 233 20.16 4.69 -16.06
N ASN A 234 19.52 5.37 -17.03
CA ASN A 234 20.18 5.81 -18.26
C ASN A 234 21.32 6.83 -18.00
N ALA A 235 21.21 7.64 -16.94
CA ALA A 235 22.26 8.60 -16.59
C ALA A 235 23.51 7.94 -15.99
N HIS A 236 23.37 6.79 -15.34
CA HIS A 236 24.43 6.11 -14.62
C HIS A 236 24.97 4.89 -15.35
N ASP A 237 24.15 4.21 -16.15
CA ASP A 237 24.53 3.03 -16.91
C ASP A 237 25.21 3.43 -18.23
N ILE A 238 26.46 3.85 -18.13
CA ILE A 238 27.26 4.33 -19.25
C ILE A 238 28.08 3.17 -19.81
N GLY A 239 27.99 2.95 -21.13
CA GLY A 239 28.77 1.96 -21.83
C GLY A 239 28.18 0.56 -21.81
N ARG A 240 28.98 -0.46 -21.50
CA ARG A 240 28.56 -1.85 -21.50
C ARG A 240 27.78 -2.16 -20.19
N PRO A 241 26.54 -2.67 -20.27
CA PRO A 241 25.82 -3.13 -19.08
C PRO A 241 26.61 -4.23 -18.37
N GLU A 242 26.80 -4.10 -17.07
CA GLU A 242 27.57 -5.06 -16.27
C GLU A 242 26.70 -5.59 -15.11
N THR A 243 26.75 -6.89 -14.85
CA THR A 243 25.96 -7.55 -13.82
C THR A 243 26.33 -7.15 -12.39
N PHE A 244 27.47 -6.51 -12.19
CA PHE A 244 27.94 -5.99 -10.90
C PHE A 244 27.89 -4.46 -10.80
N SER A 245 27.20 -3.79 -11.73
CA SER A 245 27.06 -2.34 -11.70
C SER A 245 26.24 -1.89 -10.48
N PHE A 246 26.64 -0.81 -9.82
CA PHE A 246 25.89 -0.18 -8.72
C PHE A 246 24.49 0.29 -9.18
N VAL A 247 24.28 0.48 -10.47
CA VAL A 247 22.97 0.84 -11.06
C VAL A 247 21.89 -0.23 -10.83
N LYS A 248 22.24 -1.41 -10.35
CA LYS A 248 21.25 -2.44 -9.97
C LYS A 248 20.49 -2.10 -8.70
N GLU A 249 21.08 -1.33 -7.81
CA GLU A 249 20.49 -0.97 -6.54
C GLU A 249 19.88 0.43 -6.67
N ASN A 250 18.56 0.47 -6.76
CA ASN A 250 17.81 1.73 -6.74
C ASN A 250 18.07 2.44 -5.41
N PRO A 251 18.66 3.66 -5.41
CA PRO A 251 18.70 4.46 -4.20
C PRO A 251 17.30 4.75 -3.69
N TRP A 252 17.15 4.93 -2.38
CA TRP A 252 15.86 5.19 -1.75
C TRP A 252 15.08 6.34 -2.40
N ASN A 253 15.74 7.40 -2.82
CA ASN A 253 15.13 8.54 -3.47
C ASN A 253 14.71 8.32 -4.94
N VAL A 254 15.11 7.20 -5.54
CA VAL A 254 14.66 6.80 -6.89
C VAL A 254 13.43 5.93 -6.82
N GLN A 255 13.48 4.82 -6.10
CA GLN A 255 12.36 3.91 -5.82
C GLN A 255 11.31 3.86 -6.95
N GLY A 256 11.76 3.47 -8.13
CA GLY A 256 10.93 3.49 -9.34
C GLY A 256 9.72 2.56 -9.31
N ARG A 257 9.70 1.59 -8.39
CA ARG A 257 8.55 0.72 -8.15
C ARG A 257 7.29 1.53 -7.88
N TYR A 258 7.40 2.55 -7.04
CA TYR A 258 6.29 3.35 -6.52
C TYR A 258 5.95 4.54 -7.44
N ASN A 259 4.72 5.09 -7.29
CA ASN A 259 4.30 6.32 -7.94
C ASN A 259 4.90 7.57 -7.26
N HIS A 260 4.32 8.76 -7.51
CA HIS A 260 4.74 10.04 -6.91
C HIS A 260 4.79 9.99 -5.38
N TYR A 261 3.74 9.48 -4.74
CA TYR A 261 3.64 9.38 -3.28
C TYR A 261 4.24 8.11 -2.70
N TYR A 262 5.09 7.39 -3.41
CA TYR A 262 5.66 6.10 -2.97
C TYR A 262 4.62 5.02 -2.67
N PHE A 263 3.48 5.04 -3.38
CA PHE A 263 2.50 3.96 -3.31
C PHE A 263 2.81 2.84 -4.31
N ASP A 264 2.67 1.61 -3.85
CA ASP A 264 2.59 0.45 -4.73
C ASP A 264 1.19 0.41 -5.37
N LEU A 265 1.12 0.72 -6.66
CA LEU A 265 -0.15 0.77 -7.40
C LEU A 265 -0.80 -0.61 -7.54
N ASN A 266 -0.01 -1.70 -7.42
CA ASN A 266 -0.52 -3.07 -7.38
C ASN A 266 -1.04 -3.48 -5.99
N ARG A 267 -1.24 -2.54 -5.10
CA ARG A 267 -1.87 -2.69 -3.77
C ARG A 267 -3.04 -1.74 -3.57
N ASP A 268 -3.29 -0.81 -4.50
CA ASP A 268 -4.21 0.31 -4.33
C ASP A 268 -5.61 0.10 -4.94
N MET A 269 -5.92 -1.09 -5.48
CA MET A 269 -7.20 -1.30 -6.17
C MET A 269 -8.43 -1.39 -5.24
N ILE A 270 -8.24 -1.58 -3.94
CA ILE A 270 -9.30 -1.41 -2.93
C ILE A 270 -9.46 0.07 -2.56
N ALA A 271 -8.40 0.70 -2.09
CA ALA A 271 -8.40 2.10 -1.65
C ALA A 271 -8.66 3.06 -2.81
N THR A 272 -8.10 2.76 -3.98
CA THR A 272 -8.08 3.64 -5.16
C THR A 272 -7.74 5.08 -4.74
N SER A 273 -6.73 5.19 -3.89
CA SER A 273 -6.27 6.45 -3.33
C SER A 273 -5.48 7.26 -4.35
N GLN A 274 -4.75 6.58 -5.25
CA GLN A 274 -3.89 7.19 -6.23
C GLN A 274 -4.63 7.53 -7.54
N LEU A 275 -4.21 8.60 -8.21
CA LEU A 275 -4.83 9.03 -9.49
C LEU A 275 -4.67 7.96 -10.57
N GLU A 276 -3.51 7.32 -10.63
CA GLU A 276 -3.20 6.25 -11.58
C GLU A 276 -4.17 5.08 -11.44
N SER A 277 -4.42 4.63 -10.20
CA SER A 277 -5.38 3.56 -9.89
C SER A 277 -6.80 3.95 -10.25
N ARG A 278 -7.21 5.20 -9.96
CA ARG A 278 -8.54 5.71 -10.32
C ARG A 278 -8.74 5.74 -11.83
N HIS A 279 -7.78 6.23 -12.58
CA HIS A 279 -7.87 6.34 -14.04
C HIS A 279 -7.86 4.98 -14.72
N THR A 280 -6.98 4.09 -14.27
CA THR A 280 -6.86 2.73 -14.79
C THR A 280 -8.11 1.91 -14.44
N GLY A 281 -8.58 1.96 -13.19
CA GLY A 281 -9.78 1.27 -12.73
C GLY A 281 -11.06 1.75 -13.45
N ALA A 282 -11.21 3.07 -13.64
CA ALA A 282 -12.33 3.62 -14.39
C ALA A 282 -12.34 3.15 -15.85
N ALA A 283 -11.17 3.15 -16.52
CA ALA A 283 -11.04 2.64 -17.87
C ALA A 283 -11.33 1.12 -17.93
N PHE A 284 -10.87 0.35 -16.96
CA PHE A 284 -11.15 -1.08 -16.87
C PHE A 284 -12.64 -1.36 -16.73
N LEU A 285 -13.34 -0.62 -15.87
CA LEU A 285 -14.80 -0.77 -15.66
C LEU A 285 -15.62 -0.31 -16.86
N ASP A 286 -15.14 0.66 -17.64
CA ASP A 286 -15.80 1.07 -18.87
C ASP A 286 -15.74 -0.03 -19.94
N TRP A 287 -14.64 -0.76 -20.03
CA TRP A 287 -14.44 -1.84 -21.00
C TRP A 287 -14.88 -3.22 -20.50
N LEU A 288 -14.76 -3.51 -19.21
CA LEU A 288 -15.04 -4.82 -18.57
C LEU A 288 -14.46 -6.00 -19.37
N PRO A 289 -13.14 -6.10 -19.51
CA PRO A 289 -12.50 -7.13 -20.32
C PRO A 289 -12.76 -8.53 -19.75
N GLN A 290 -12.71 -9.55 -20.60
CA GLN A 290 -12.83 -10.95 -20.21
C GLN A 290 -11.50 -11.54 -19.77
N VAL A 291 -10.39 -10.95 -20.19
CA VAL A 291 -9.02 -11.39 -19.90
C VAL A 291 -8.21 -10.16 -19.51
N ALA A 292 -7.43 -10.26 -18.47
CA ALA A 292 -6.52 -9.21 -18.03
C ALA A 292 -5.15 -9.83 -17.70
N ALA A 293 -4.09 -9.31 -18.30
CA ALA A 293 -2.72 -9.68 -17.99
C ALA A 293 -1.92 -8.44 -17.57
N ASP A 294 -1.26 -8.51 -16.43
CA ASP A 294 -0.36 -7.48 -15.92
C ASP A 294 1.10 -7.96 -16.03
N HIS A 295 1.97 -7.10 -16.55
CA HIS A 295 3.33 -7.45 -16.90
C HIS A 295 4.32 -6.81 -15.93
N HIS A 296 5.03 -7.65 -15.20
CA HIS A 296 5.93 -7.36 -14.09
C HIS A 296 7.38 -7.83 -14.36
N GLY A 297 8.29 -7.61 -13.39
CA GLY A 297 9.69 -7.92 -13.63
C GLY A 297 10.63 -8.09 -12.44
N GLU A 298 10.36 -9.01 -11.51
CA GLU A 298 11.21 -9.23 -10.33
C GLU A 298 11.74 -10.66 -10.15
N THR A 299 11.39 -11.62 -11.00
CA THR A 299 11.73 -13.04 -10.82
C THR A 299 12.97 -13.49 -11.57
N LYS A 300 13.52 -14.65 -11.20
CA LYS A 300 14.71 -15.23 -11.85
C LYS A 300 14.39 -15.84 -13.22
N GLU A 301 13.28 -16.56 -13.31
CA GLU A 301 12.72 -17.11 -14.54
C GLU A 301 11.33 -16.55 -14.79
N TYR A 302 10.80 -16.74 -15.97
CA TYR A 302 9.49 -16.20 -16.33
C TYR A 302 8.38 -16.92 -15.57
N PHE A 303 7.46 -16.15 -14.98
CA PHE A 303 6.23 -16.64 -14.38
C PHE A 303 5.01 -16.26 -15.21
N PHE A 304 4.07 -17.18 -15.33
CA PHE A 304 2.68 -16.95 -15.73
C PHE A 304 1.77 -17.95 -15.00
N PRO A 305 0.46 -17.66 -14.85
CA PRO A 305 -0.44 -18.56 -14.15
C PRO A 305 -0.41 -20.01 -14.69
N PRO A 306 -0.88 -21.00 -13.92
CA PRO A 306 -1.67 -20.84 -12.68
C PRO A 306 -0.88 -20.32 -11.48
N ALA A 307 -1.55 -19.50 -10.66
CA ALA A 307 -1.04 -19.00 -9.38
C ALA A 307 -1.00 -20.10 -8.31
N MET A 308 -0.33 -19.87 -7.19
CA MET A 308 -0.40 -20.72 -6.00
C MET A 308 -1.63 -20.40 -5.13
N LEU A 309 -1.81 -21.12 -4.05
CA LEU A 309 -2.76 -20.82 -2.97
C LEU A 309 -2.17 -19.74 -2.04
N PRO A 310 -3.01 -18.93 -1.41
CA PRO A 310 -4.48 -19.00 -1.42
C PRO A 310 -5.13 -18.28 -2.60
N ILE A 311 -6.36 -18.64 -2.92
CA ILE A 311 -7.21 -17.97 -3.90
C ILE A 311 -8.34 -17.24 -3.17
N ASN A 312 -8.65 -15.99 -3.57
CA ASN A 312 -9.74 -15.22 -2.98
C ASN A 312 -11.06 -16.01 -3.02
N PRO A 313 -11.74 -16.20 -1.87
CA PRO A 313 -12.93 -17.06 -1.77
C PRO A 313 -14.12 -16.54 -2.59
N ASN A 314 -14.12 -15.27 -2.97
CA ASN A 314 -15.17 -14.65 -3.77
C ASN A 314 -15.01 -14.86 -5.28
N LEU A 315 -13.87 -15.40 -5.72
CA LEU A 315 -13.68 -15.83 -7.10
C LEU A 315 -14.41 -17.16 -7.36
N PRO A 316 -15.08 -17.37 -8.53
CA PRO A 316 -15.71 -18.64 -8.85
C PRO A 316 -14.65 -19.70 -9.12
N ARG A 317 -14.31 -20.48 -8.09
CA ARG A 317 -13.14 -21.37 -8.00
C ARG A 317 -12.89 -22.21 -9.24
N GLU A 318 -13.85 -23.03 -9.65
CA GLU A 318 -13.72 -23.92 -10.79
C GLU A 318 -13.44 -23.18 -12.10
N SER A 319 -14.14 -22.07 -12.34
CA SER A 319 -13.94 -21.24 -13.53
C SER A 319 -12.58 -20.55 -13.51
N THR A 320 -12.16 -20.04 -12.35
CA THR A 320 -10.87 -19.36 -12.16
C THR A 320 -9.73 -20.32 -12.45
N GLU A 321 -9.68 -21.48 -11.80
CA GLU A 321 -8.63 -22.49 -11.99
C GLU A 321 -8.57 -22.96 -13.45
N ARG A 322 -9.72 -23.23 -14.08
CA ARG A 322 -9.79 -23.67 -15.48
C ARG A 322 -9.19 -22.63 -16.43
N TRP A 323 -9.53 -21.33 -16.26
CA TRP A 323 -9.04 -20.30 -17.14
C TRP A 323 -7.56 -19.98 -16.91
N LEU A 324 -7.10 -19.96 -15.66
CA LEU A 324 -5.69 -19.80 -15.36
C LEU A 324 -4.85 -20.95 -15.97
N ASP A 325 -5.33 -22.21 -15.90
CA ASP A 325 -4.67 -23.35 -16.56
C ASP A 325 -4.72 -23.22 -18.10
N THR A 326 -5.83 -22.78 -18.68
CA THR A 326 -5.96 -22.59 -20.13
C THR A 326 -4.97 -21.57 -20.68
N PHE A 327 -4.88 -20.38 -20.05
CA PHE A 327 -3.94 -19.35 -20.46
C PHE A 327 -2.49 -19.74 -20.12
N GLY A 328 -2.25 -20.37 -18.99
CA GLY A 328 -0.95 -20.91 -18.63
C GLY A 328 -0.42 -21.91 -19.67
N ARG A 329 -1.26 -22.84 -20.14
CA ARG A 329 -0.87 -23.78 -21.20
C ARG A 329 -0.63 -23.09 -22.55
N GLY A 330 -1.41 -22.04 -22.88
CA GLY A 330 -1.19 -21.23 -24.08
C GLY A 330 0.17 -20.55 -24.06
N ASN A 331 0.53 -19.92 -22.93
CA ASN A 331 1.85 -19.33 -22.72
C ASN A 331 2.96 -20.38 -22.68
N GLY A 332 2.76 -21.50 -21.96
CA GLY A 332 3.71 -22.60 -21.92
C GLY A 332 4.05 -23.15 -23.30
N ALA A 333 3.08 -23.39 -24.15
CA ALA A 333 3.32 -23.85 -25.53
C ALA A 333 4.12 -22.84 -26.35
N ALA A 334 3.90 -21.52 -26.17
CA ALA A 334 4.65 -20.49 -26.86
C ALA A 334 6.11 -20.40 -26.37
N PHE A 335 6.33 -20.58 -25.07
CA PHE A 335 7.68 -20.58 -24.47
C PHE A 335 8.45 -21.87 -24.81
N ASP A 336 7.81 -23.04 -24.75
CA ASP A 336 8.37 -24.33 -25.15
C ASP A 336 8.86 -24.31 -26.62
N ALA A 337 8.09 -23.62 -27.51
CA ALA A 337 8.49 -23.45 -28.91
C ALA A 337 9.77 -22.62 -29.08
N GLN A 338 10.11 -21.78 -28.10
CA GLN A 338 11.38 -21.00 -28.05
C GLN A 338 12.47 -21.70 -27.23
N GLY A 339 12.14 -22.78 -26.52
CA GLY A 339 13.06 -23.45 -25.59
C GLY A 339 13.35 -22.62 -24.34
N TRP A 340 12.43 -21.71 -23.93
CA TRP A 340 12.61 -20.87 -22.74
C TRP A 340 12.08 -21.53 -21.49
N MET A 341 12.78 -21.29 -20.37
CA MET A 341 12.35 -21.73 -19.03
C MET A 341 11.29 -20.80 -18.47
N TYR A 342 10.38 -21.38 -17.70
CA TYR A 342 9.31 -20.70 -16.96
C TYR A 342 8.87 -21.56 -15.77
N TYR A 343 8.05 -20.98 -14.88
CA TYR A 343 7.45 -21.70 -13.77
C TYR A 343 6.00 -21.26 -13.55
N VAL A 344 5.24 -22.06 -12.81
CA VAL A 344 3.83 -21.87 -12.46
C VAL A 344 3.57 -22.39 -11.06
N ARG A 345 2.49 -21.94 -10.41
CA ARG A 345 2.04 -22.42 -9.10
C ARG A 345 3.08 -22.23 -7.99
N ASP A 346 3.83 -21.16 -8.04
CA ASP A 346 4.86 -20.87 -7.08
C ASP A 346 4.96 -19.36 -6.86
N TYR A 347 5.17 -18.93 -5.61
CA TYR A 347 5.39 -17.56 -5.14
C TYR A 347 4.16 -16.63 -5.19
N PHE A 348 3.43 -16.54 -6.29
CA PHE A 348 2.33 -15.57 -6.46
C PHE A 348 0.98 -16.22 -6.21
N ASP A 349 0.19 -15.62 -5.30
CA ASP A 349 -1.21 -15.94 -5.03
C ASP A 349 -2.18 -14.96 -5.69
N ILE A 350 -3.48 -15.16 -5.51
CA ILE A 350 -4.54 -14.25 -5.94
C ILE A 350 -5.58 -14.06 -4.81
N PHE A 351 -5.10 -13.92 -3.58
CA PHE A 351 -5.95 -13.82 -2.39
C PHE A 351 -6.33 -12.38 -2.05
N TYR A 352 -5.36 -11.47 -1.92
CA TYR A 352 -5.64 -10.08 -1.59
C TYR A 352 -6.44 -9.40 -2.70
N ALA A 353 -7.61 -8.85 -2.38
CA ALA A 353 -8.56 -8.29 -3.35
C ALA A 353 -8.07 -6.99 -4.04
N GLY A 354 -6.94 -6.44 -3.63
CA GLY A 354 -6.38 -5.18 -4.14
C GLY A 354 -5.29 -5.33 -5.19
N TYR A 355 -4.92 -6.55 -5.62
CA TYR A 355 -3.98 -6.77 -6.71
C TYR A 355 -4.60 -6.52 -8.07
N TRP A 356 -3.76 -6.22 -9.06
CA TRP A 356 -4.16 -6.04 -10.46
C TRP A 356 -4.35 -7.38 -11.22
N ASP A 357 -4.49 -8.49 -10.51
CA ASP A 357 -4.98 -9.77 -11.03
C ASP A 357 -6.24 -10.25 -10.31
N SER A 358 -6.27 -10.23 -8.97
CA SER A 358 -7.46 -10.62 -8.19
C SER A 358 -8.62 -9.62 -8.34
N TRP A 359 -8.37 -8.31 -8.34
CA TRP A 359 -9.41 -7.30 -8.58
C TRP A 359 -10.07 -7.43 -9.96
N PRO A 360 -9.34 -7.56 -11.10
CA PRO A 360 -9.93 -7.92 -12.38
C PRO A 360 -10.72 -9.23 -12.36
N GLY A 361 -10.25 -10.23 -11.58
CA GLY A 361 -10.96 -11.49 -11.36
C GLY A 361 -12.33 -11.29 -10.72
N LEU A 362 -12.40 -10.48 -9.66
CA LEU A 362 -13.66 -10.09 -9.01
C LEU A 362 -14.58 -9.29 -9.93
N GLN A 363 -14.02 -8.58 -10.91
CA GLN A 363 -14.75 -7.85 -11.95
C GLN A 363 -15.21 -8.72 -13.13
N GLY A 364 -14.88 -10.02 -13.14
CA GLY A 364 -15.33 -11.00 -14.14
C GLY A 364 -14.29 -11.35 -15.22
N ALA A 365 -13.11 -10.75 -15.19
CA ALA A 365 -11.99 -11.14 -16.06
C ALA A 365 -11.30 -12.43 -15.57
N THR A 366 -10.43 -13.00 -16.41
CA THR A 366 -9.35 -13.87 -15.95
C THR A 366 -8.16 -12.96 -15.68
N GLY A 367 -7.90 -12.64 -14.42
CA GLY A 367 -6.77 -11.81 -14.04
C GLY A 367 -5.51 -12.65 -13.91
N MET A 368 -4.38 -12.11 -14.38
CA MET A 368 -3.13 -12.84 -14.50
C MET A 368 -1.93 -11.91 -14.30
N THR A 369 -0.99 -12.34 -13.49
CA THR A 369 0.34 -11.72 -13.33
C THR A 369 1.35 -12.44 -14.20
N TYR A 370 2.20 -11.71 -14.93
CA TYR A 370 3.33 -12.20 -15.70
C TYR A 370 4.61 -11.55 -15.18
N GLU A 371 5.61 -12.37 -14.84
CA GLU A 371 6.85 -11.89 -14.24
C GLU A 371 8.07 -12.28 -15.06
N THR A 372 9.04 -11.38 -15.15
CA THR A 372 10.31 -11.67 -15.81
C THR A 372 11.48 -11.04 -15.05
N SER A 373 12.70 -11.50 -15.28
CA SER A 373 13.93 -10.81 -14.87
C SER A 373 14.57 -10.06 -16.04
N GLY A 374 15.42 -9.12 -15.68
CA GLY A 374 16.11 -8.26 -16.64
C GLY A 374 15.31 -7.03 -17.03
N GLY A 375 15.97 -5.88 -17.03
CA GLY A 375 15.34 -4.62 -17.39
C GLY A 375 14.54 -3.95 -16.30
N GLY A 376 14.80 -4.26 -15.05
CA GLY A 376 14.21 -3.63 -13.89
C GLY A 376 15.25 -3.38 -12.81
N LYS A 377 14.86 -3.45 -11.54
CA LYS A 377 15.80 -3.30 -10.40
C LYS A 377 17.02 -4.22 -10.46
N ASN A 378 16.92 -5.33 -11.18
CA ASN A 378 18.04 -6.23 -11.47
C ASN A 378 18.97 -5.75 -12.58
N GLY A 379 18.73 -4.58 -13.17
CA GLY A 379 19.52 -3.98 -14.25
C GLY A 379 19.25 -4.57 -15.63
N ARG A 380 19.88 -3.99 -16.68
CA ARG A 380 19.73 -4.44 -18.08
C ARG A 380 20.29 -5.83 -18.34
N ASN A 381 21.23 -6.31 -17.50
CA ASN A 381 21.77 -7.65 -17.52
C ASN A 381 21.61 -8.28 -16.14
N TYR A 382 20.85 -9.35 -16.05
CA TYR A 382 20.66 -10.13 -14.83
C TYR A 382 21.45 -11.44 -14.91
N ARG A 383 22.31 -11.70 -13.94
CA ARG A 383 23.06 -12.97 -13.84
C ARG A 383 22.23 -13.94 -12.99
N ARG A 384 21.81 -15.05 -13.60
CA ARG A 384 21.14 -16.17 -12.91
C ARG A 384 22.11 -16.94 -12.01
N ASP A 385 21.57 -17.79 -11.16
CA ASP A 385 22.35 -18.62 -10.22
C ASP A 385 23.29 -19.61 -10.93
N ASP A 386 22.92 -20.07 -12.12
CA ASP A 386 23.73 -20.93 -12.99
C ASP A 386 24.81 -20.16 -13.77
N GLY A 387 24.91 -18.86 -13.58
CA GLY A 387 25.86 -17.97 -14.23
C GLY A 387 25.44 -17.47 -15.61
N THR A 388 24.28 -17.88 -16.14
CA THR A 388 23.78 -17.36 -17.43
C THR A 388 23.31 -15.92 -17.29
N ILE A 389 23.34 -15.17 -18.39
CA ILE A 389 22.93 -13.75 -18.42
C ILE A 389 21.61 -13.60 -19.15
N MET A 390 20.61 -13.08 -18.44
CA MET A 390 19.38 -12.61 -19.04
C MET A 390 19.46 -11.11 -19.31
N THR A 391 19.23 -10.72 -20.55
CA THR A 391 19.30 -9.32 -20.99
C THR A 391 17.93 -8.66 -20.98
N LEU A 392 17.89 -7.33 -20.94
CA LEU A 392 16.65 -6.55 -21.16
C LEU A 392 15.97 -6.96 -22.47
N ARG A 393 16.73 -7.21 -23.56
CA ARG A 393 16.15 -7.68 -24.83
C ARG A 393 15.42 -9.01 -24.67
N ALA A 394 15.96 -9.95 -23.90
CA ALA A 394 15.33 -11.24 -23.63
C ALA A 394 14.05 -11.08 -22.81
N ALA A 395 14.05 -10.20 -21.79
CA ALA A 395 12.86 -9.86 -21.02
C ALA A 395 11.73 -9.28 -21.89
N ILE A 396 12.09 -8.32 -22.77
CA ILE A 396 11.17 -7.74 -23.77
C ILE A 396 10.58 -8.85 -24.67
N ALA A 397 11.42 -9.79 -25.15
CA ALA A 397 11.00 -10.88 -26.02
C ALA A 397 10.01 -11.83 -25.34
N LYS A 398 10.23 -12.13 -24.06
CA LYS A 398 9.38 -12.99 -23.26
C LYS A 398 8.01 -12.32 -23.03
N HIS A 399 7.95 -11.06 -22.59
CA HIS A 399 6.71 -10.31 -22.47
C HIS A 399 5.95 -10.15 -23.78
N TYR A 400 6.67 -9.88 -24.88
CA TYR A 400 6.08 -9.83 -26.22
C TYR A 400 5.41 -11.15 -26.60
N THR A 401 6.08 -12.28 -26.37
CA THR A 401 5.59 -13.62 -26.68
C THR A 401 4.39 -13.97 -25.80
N ALA A 402 4.44 -13.72 -24.50
CA ALA A 402 3.35 -13.97 -23.57
C ALA A 402 2.10 -13.13 -23.92
N SER A 403 2.28 -11.85 -24.27
CA SER A 403 1.19 -10.97 -24.71
C SER A 403 0.47 -11.52 -25.95
N LEU A 404 1.22 -11.90 -27.00
CA LEU A 404 0.62 -12.44 -28.22
C LEU A 404 0.00 -13.82 -28.02
N ALA A 405 0.60 -14.69 -27.20
CA ALA A 405 0.05 -15.99 -26.84
C ALA A 405 -1.28 -15.85 -26.06
N THR A 406 -1.35 -14.87 -25.17
CA THR A 406 -2.58 -14.54 -24.41
C THR A 406 -3.70 -14.09 -25.34
N ILE A 407 -3.41 -13.16 -26.27
CA ILE A 407 -4.41 -12.70 -27.27
C ILE A 407 -4.89 -13.88 -28.12
N ALA A 408 -3.98 -14.73 -28.61
CA ALA A 408 -4.32 -15.89 -29.42
C ALA A 408 -5.15 -16.91 -28.66
N THR A 409 -4.79 -17.19 -27.39
CA THR A 409 -5.55 -18.09 -26.50
C THR A 409 -6.94 -17.54 -26.23
N ALA A 410 -7.08 -16.24 -26.00
CA ALA A 410 -8.37 -15.57 -25.82
C ALA A 410 -9.25 -15.70 -27.05
N ALA A 411 -8.74 -15.44 -28.25
CA ALA A 411 -9.46 -15.59 -29.51
C ALA A 411 -9.94 -17.05 -29.73
N ALA A 412 -9.05 -18.03 -29.51
CA ALA A 412 -9.35 -19.43 -29.69
C ALA A 412 -10.47 -19.94 -28.75
N ASN A 413 -10.59 -19.34 -27.56
CA ASN A 413 -11.58 -19.70 -26.56
C ASN A 413 -12.70 -18.67 -26.37
N ARG A 414 -12.86 -17.75 -27.34
CA ARG A 414 -13.73 -16.57 -27.25
C ARG A 414 -15.14 -16.87 -26.77
N LEU A 415 -15.83 -17.83 -27.39
CA LEU A 415 -17.22 -18.10 -27.08
C LEU A 415 -17.43 -18.67 -25.68
N ASP A 416 -16.55 -19.58 -25.26
CA ASP A 416 -16.64 -20.18 -23.93
C ASP A 416 -16.29 -19.14 -22.84
N ARG A 417 -15.28 -18.30 -23.09
CA ARG A 417 -14.94 -17.25 -22.14
C ARG A 417 -16.03 -16.17 -22.00
N LEU A 418 -16.71 -15.82 -23.09
CA LEU A 418 -17.86 -14.91 -23.07
C LEU A 418 -19.08 -15.53 -22.35
N ARG A 419 -19.32 -16.85 -22.47
CA ARG A 419 -20.35 -17.55 -21.68
C ARG A 419 -20.05 -17.47 -20.19
N ASP A 420 -18.82 -17.76 -19.80
CA ASP A 420 -18.41 -17.70 -18.39
C ASP A 420 -18.40 -16.27 -17.84
N PHE A 421 -18.06 -15.29 -18.66
CA PHE A 421 -18.19 -13.89 -18.29
C PHE A 421 -19.65 -13.52 -17.95
N HIS A 422 -20.60 -13.91 -18.78
CA HIS A 422 -22.03 -13.73 -18.47
C HIS A 422 -22.46 -14.51 -17.22
N ALA A 423 -21.98 -15.76 -17.06
CA ALA A 423 -22.28 -16.58 -15.92
C ALA A 423 -21.71 -15.99 -14.61
N HIS A 424 -20.55 -15.32 -14.65
CA HIS A 424 -19.96 -14.64 -13.49
C HIS A 424 -20.95 -13.63 -12.89
N PHE A 425 -21.54 -12.75 -13.68
CA PHE A 425 -22.47 -11.72 -13.19
C PHE A 425 -23.84 -12.28 -12.83
N THR A 426 -24.36 -13.24 -13.59
CA THR A 426 -25.65 -13.86 -13.27
C THR A 426 -25.57 -14.67 -11.98
N SER A 427 -24.48 -15.39 -11.75
CA SER A 427 -24.24 -16.09 -10.49
C SER A 427 -23.98 -15.14 -9.31
N ALA A 428 -23.32 -13.99 -9.54
CA ALA A 428 -23.11 -12.98 -8.48
C ALA A 428 -24.46 -12.45 -7.94
N VAL A 429 -25.41 -12.11 -8.84
CA VAL A 429 -26.75 -11.67 -8.44
C VAL A 429 -27.48 -12.76 -7.64
N THR A 430 -27.38 -14.02 -8.06
CA THR A 430 -28.03 -15.15 -7.37
C THR A 430 -27.38 -15.41 -6.01
N ALA A 431 -26.05 -15.49 -5.98
CA ALA A 431 -25.28 -15.75 -4.76
C ALA A 431 -25.41 -14.65 -3.69
N GLY A 432 -25.82 -13.45 -4.09
CA GLY A 432 -26.15 -12.38 -3.13
C GLY A 432 -27.37 -12.68 -2.26
N ARG A 433 -28.07 -13.83 -2.50
CA ARG A 433 -29.18 -14.33 -1.67
C ARG A 433 -28.85 -15.67 -1.01
N ASP A 434 -27.64 -16.16 -1.17
CA ASP A 434 -27.17 -17.35 -0.45
C ASP A 434 -27.06 -17.05 1.07
N PRO A 435 -27.10 -18.08 1.95
CA PRO A 435 -26.90 -17.90 3.38
C PRO A 435 -25.59 -17.16 3.72
N GLY A 436 -25.61 -16.34 4.74
CA GLY A 436 -24.52 -15.48 5.17
C GLY A 436 -24.78 -14.02 4.82
N LEU A 437 -23.72 -13.25 4.58
CA LEU A 437 -23.79 -11.82 4.29
C LEU A 437 -24.66 -11.53 3.05
N GLN A 438 -25.79 -10.84 3.22
CA GLN A 438 -26.70 -10.44 2.12
C GLN A 438 -26.83 -8.93 1.94
N GLN A 439 -26.83 -8.17 3.03
CA GLN A 439 -26.91 -6.70 2.99
C GLN A 439 -25.99 -6.10 4.04
N VAL A 440 -25.43 -4.93 3.71
CA VAL A 440 -24.62 -4.12 4.62
C VAL A 440 -25.25 -2.73 4.74
N PHE A 441 -25.31 -2.24 5.97
CA PHE A 441 -25.91 -0.96 6.35
C PHE A 441 -24.85 -0.06 6.96
N LEU A 442 -24.79 1.19 6.51
CA LEU A 442 -23.87 2.23 6.95
C LEU A 442 -24.69 3.43 7.45
N PRO A 443 -25.06 3.50 8.74
CA PRO A 443 -25.85 4.59 9.30
C PRO A 443 -25.19 5.96 9.11
N PRO A 444 -25.95 7.06 9.06
CA PRO A 444 -25.40 8.40 9.16
C PRO A 444 -24.87 8.63 10.57
N GLY A 445 -23.65 9.09 10.72
CA GLY A 445 -22.98 9.31 12.01
C GLY A 445 -21.47 9.28 11.88
N GLY A 446 -20.78 9.49 12.97
CA GLY A 446 -19.32 9.50 13.00
C GLY A 446 -18.69 10.60 12.13
N ASP A 447 -17.56 10.27 11.53
CA ASP A 447 -16.84 11.19 10.63
C ASP A 447 -17.39 11.09 9.18
N PRO A 448 -18.00 12.16 8.64
CA PRO A 448 -18.50 12.15 7.26
C PRO A 448 -17.41 11.88 6.23
N ALA A 449 -16.16 12.33 6.46
CA ALA A 449 -15.06 12.11 5.54
C ALA A 449 -14.68 10.63 5.43
N ALA A 450 -14.65 9.90 6.55
CA ALA A 450 -14.38 8.45 6.57
C ALA A 450 -15.49 7.69 5.83
N ARG A 451 -16.76 8.06 6.08
CA ARG A 451 -17.91 7.47 5.41
C ARG A 451 -17.92 7.73 3.89
N ASP A 452 -17.64 8.97 3.46
CA ASP A 452 -17.53 9.32 2.03
C ASP A 452 -16.37 8.62 1.34
N ARG A 453 -15.26 8.41 2.05
CA ARG A 453 -14.11 7.62 1.55
C ARG A 453 -14.50 6.17 1.31
N LEU A 454 -15.15 5.52 2.27
CA LEU A 454 -15.69 4.17 2.12
C LEU A 454 -16.67 4.08 0.93
N LEU A 455 -17.59 5.02 0.79
CA LEU A 455 -18.47 5.10 -0.38
C LEU A 455 -17.68 5.21 -1.68
N GLY A 456 -16.62 6.02 -1.67
CA GLY A 456 -15.74 6.18 -2.81
C GLY A 456 -15.06 4.87 -3.23
N MET A 457 -14.53 4.08 -2.28
CA MET A 457 -13.92 2.77 -2.54
C MET A 457 -14.92 1.81 -3.19
N LEU A 458 -16.15 1.73 -2.66
CA LEU A 458 -17.21 0.88 -3.19
C LEU A 458 -17.63 1.31 -4.60
N THR A 459 -17.97 2.58 -4.78
CA THR A 459 -18.53 3.09 -6.04
C THR A 459 -17.51 3.13 -7.17
N ARG A 460 -16.23 3.44 -6.87
CA ARG A 460 -15.14 3.37 -7.87
C ARG A 460 -14.84 1.95 -8.32
N SER A 461 -15.21 0.94 -7.53
CA SER A 461 -15.17 -0.47 -7.94
C SER A 461 -16.48 -0.96 -8.59
N GLY A 462 -17.42 -0.05 -8.83
CA GLY A 462 -18.70 -0.32 -9.50
C GLY A 462 -19.78 -0.91 -8.59
N VAL A 463 -19.58 -0.96 -7.28
CA VAL A 463 -20.59 -1.45 -6.32
C VAL A 463 -21.74 -0.44 -6.22
N GLU A 464 -22.96 -0.94 -6.34
CA GLU A 464 -24.18 -0.14 -6.20
C GLU A 464 -24.54 0.05 -4.74
N VAL A 465 -24.71 1.31 -4.34
CA VAL A 465 -25.10 1.71 -2.98
C VAL A 465 -26.44 2.43 -3.08
N ARG A 466 -27.33 2.22 -2.10
CA ARG A 466 -28.63 2.88 -1.99
C ARG A 466 -28.72 3.66 -0.68
N GLU A 467 -29.57 4.66 -0.63
CA GLU A 467 -29.86 5.43 0.58
C GLU A 467 -31.30 5.20 1.04
N LEU A 468 -31.48 4.95 2.34
CA LEU A 468 -32.81 4.84 2.94
C LEU A 468 -33.47 6.21 3.01
N ASN A 469 -34.68 6.31 2.43
CA ASN A 469 -35.49 7.52 2.47
C ASN A 469 -36.25 7.70 3.78
N GLN A 470 -36.37 6.64 4.58
CA GLN A 470 -37.07 6.60 5.86
C GLN A 470 -36.39 5.65 6.81
N ALA A 471 -36.64 5.80 8.11
CA ALA A 471 -36.11 4.87 9.11
C ALA A 471 -36.72 3.47 8.92
N VAL A 472 -35.88 2.45 9.16
CA VAL A 472 -36.23 1.03 9.04
C VAL A 472 -35.71 0.28 10.27
N THR A 473 -36.54 -0.59 10.86
CA THR A 473 -36.07 -1.52 11.89
C THR A 473 -35.64 -2.83 11.24
N VAL A 474 -34.40 -3.23 11.48
CA VAL A 474 -33.83 -4.52 11.06
C VAL A 474 -33.84 -5.45 12.26
N ALA A 475 -34.57 -6.54 12.18
CA ALA A 475 -34.83 -7.42 13.32
C ALA A 475 -33.56 -8.22 13.77
N SER A 476 -32.61 -8.46 12.89
CA SER A 476 -31.41 -9.22 13.18
C SER A 476 -30.25 -8.67 12.33
N ALA A 477 -29.46 -7.81 12.93
CA ALA A 477 -28.26 -7.23 12.34
C ALA A 477 -27.03 -7.54 13.20
N HIS A 478 -25.95 -7.95 12.55
CA HIS A 478 -24.65 -8.20 13.17
C HIS A 478 -23.81 -6.93 13.16
N ASP A 479 -23.03 -6.75 14.22
CA ASP A 479 -21.98 -5.74 14.29
C ASP A 479 -20.68 -6.29 13.71
N TYR A 480 -19.86 -5.44 13.10
CA TYR A 480 -18.56 -5.86 12.59
C TYR A 480 -17.51 -6.09 13.68
N LEU A 481 -17.67 -5.48 14.83
CA LEU A 481 -16.85 -5.80 16.00
C LEU A 481 -17.28 -7.13 16.67
N GLY A 482 -18.27 -7.82 16.15
CA GLY A 482 -18.72 -9.11 16.64
C GLY A 482 -19.92 -9.02 17.58
N GLY A 483 -20.21 -10.11 18.28
CA GLY A 483 -21.37 -10.20 19.14
C GLY A 483 -22.58 -10.87 18.47
N GLN A 484 -23.68 -11.03 19.23
CA GLN A 484 -24.91 -11.64 18.71
C GLN A 484 -25.69 -10.63 17.87
N ALA A 485 -26.30 -11.14 16.79
CA ALA A 485 -27.22 -10.33 16.00
C ALA A 485 -28.36 -9.76 16.86
N ALA A 486 -28.66 -8.48 16.68
CA ALA A 486 -29.67 -7.78 17.44
C ALA A 486 -30.58 -6.95 16.54
N GLU A 487 -31.76 -6.58 17.08
CA GLU A 487 -32.62 -5.59 16.43
C GLU A 487 -31.93 -4.23 16.39
N ARG A 488 -31.96 -3.56 15.23
CA ARG A 488 -31.39 -2.23 14.99
C ARG A 488 -32.39 -1.31 14.30
N ASP A 489 -32.56 -0.12 14.86
CA ASP A 489 -33.28 0.97 14.23
C ASP A 489 -32.32 1.81 13.38
N LEU A 490 -32.48 1.73 12.08
CA LEU A 490 -31.62 2.43 11.10
C LEU A 490 -32.36 3.69 10.63
N PRO A 491 -31.80 4.89 10.81
CA PRO A 491 -32.42 6.14 10.41
C PRO A 491 -32.46 6.34 8.90
N ALA A 492 -33.29 7.29 8.43
CA ALA A 492 -33.18 7.80 7.07
C ALA A 492 -31.76 8.34 6.81
N GLY A 493 -31.25 8.22 5.59
CA GLY A 493 -29.87 8.55 5.25
C GLY A 493 -28.86 7.42 5.50
N THR A 494 -29.30 6.25 6.01
CA THR A 494 -28.47 5.03 6.06
C THR A 494 -28.18 4.57 4.64
N TRP A 495 -26.90 4.30 4.33
CA TRP A 495 -26.53 3.68 3.06
C TRP A 495 -26.63 2.17 3.16
N VAL A 496 -27.04 1.55 2.06
CA VAL A 496 -27.26 0.11 1.99
C VAL A 496 -26.57 -0.45 0.75
N VAL A 497 -25.78 -1.50 0.97
CA VAL A 497 -25.21 -2.33 -0.09
C VAL A 497 -25.94 -3.66 -0.09
N ASP A 498 -26.71 -3.93 -1.16
CA ASP A 498 -27.36 -5.21 -1.39
C ASP A 498 -26.43 -6.08 -2.25
N LEU A 499 -26.03 -7.25 -1.74
CA LEU A 499 -25.10 -8.14 -2.43
C LEU A 499 -25.69 -8.83 -3.68
N ALA A 500 -27.04 -8.84 -3.83
CA ALA A 500 -27.69 -9.33 -5.06
C ALA A 500 -27.63 -8.29 -6.19
N GLN A 501 -26.44 -7.97 -6.60
CA GLN A 501 -26.13 -7.04 -7.67
C GLN A 501 -25.03 -7.60 -8.60
N PRO A 502 -24.86 -7.06 -9.83
CA PRO A 502 -23.81 -7.55 -10.73
C PRO A 502 -22.41 -7.54 -10.14
N LYS A 503 -22.10 -6.55 -9.29
CA LYS A 503 -20.84 -6.43 -8.54
C LYS A 503 -20.89 -7.07 -7.15
N GLY A 504 -21.79 -8.01 -6.94
CA GLY A 504 -21.98 -8.69 -5.64
C GLY A 504 -20.72 -9.39 -5.14
N ARG A 505 -19.85 -9.92 -6.02
CA ARG A 505 -18.58 -10.54 -5.65
C ARG A 505 -17.57 -9.52 -5.12
N VAL A 506 -17.47 -8.37 -5.78
CA VAL A 506 -16.65 -7.24 -5.31
C VAL A 506 -17.17 -6.70 -3.98
N ALA A 507 -18.50 -6.49 -3.89
CA ALA A 507 -19.13 -6.03 -2.66
C ALA A 507 -18.88 -6.98 -1.49
N ARG A 508 -18.99 -8.30 -1.73
CA ARG A 508 -18.69 -9.31 -0.70
C ARG A 508 -17.23 -9.27 -0.32
N ALA A 509 -16.30 -9.32 -1.27
CA ALA A 509 -14.88 -9.30 -1.00
C ALA A 509 -14.43 -8.09 -0.16
N PHE A 510 -15.08 -6.93 -0.33
CA PHE A 510 -14.76 -5.70 0.38
C PHE A 510 -15.47 -5.54 1.74
N LEU A 511 -16.62 -6.22 1.91
CA LEU A 511 -17.52 -5.99 3.04
C LEU A 511 -17.72 -7.22 3.91
N GLU A 512 -17.26 -8.40 3.54
CA GLU A 512 -17.37 -9.58 4.42
C GLU A 512 -16.55 -9.37 5.70
N PRO A 513 -17.05 -9.84 6.85
CA PRO A 513 -16.34 -9.69 8.13
C PRO A 513 -14.95 -10.28 8.10
N HIS A 514 -14.77 -11.41 7.43
CA HIS A 514 -13.46 -12.04 7.19
C HIS A 514 -13.48 -12.83 5.88
N ALA A 515 -12.33 -12.86 5.20
CA ALA A 515 -12.09 -13.66 4.02
C ALA A 515 -11.44 -15.00 4.41
N ALA A 516 -12.11 -16.12 4.09
CA ALA A 516 -11.58 -17.45 4.40
C ALA A 516 -10.39 -17.79 3.50
N MET A 517 -9.30 -18.25 4.09
CA MET A 517 -8.14 -18.79 3.38
C MET A 517 -8.31 -20.30 3.11
N ASP A 518 -7.62 -20.80 2.10
CA ASP A 518 -7.55 -22.24 1.79
C ASP A 518 -6.94 -23.02 2.98
N GLU A 519 -7.66 -24.00 3.53
CA GLU A 519 -7.17 -24.83 4.66
C GLU A 519 -5.80 -25.46 4.38
N ALA A 520 -5.61 -25.99 3.16
CA ALA A 520 -4.33 -26.57 2.76
C ALA A 520 -3.16 -25.58 2.75
N PHE A 521 -3.44 -24.29 2.53
CA PHE A 521 -2.43 -23.23 2.68
C PHE A 521 -2.08 -23.02 4.14
N ILE A 522 -3.09 -22.85 5.00
CA ILE A 522 -2.90 -22.64 6.44
C ILE A 522 -2.14 -23.83 7.08
N GLU A 523 -2.54 -25.07 6.82
CA GLU A 523 -1.83 -26.25 7.31
C GLU A 523 -0.35 -26.29 6.89
N ARG A 524 -0.06 -25.80 5.67
CA ARG A 524 1.32 -25.71 5.18
C ARG A 524 2.12 -24.65 5.92
N GLN A 525 1.54 -23.47 6.20
CA GLN A 525 2.21 -22.42 6.94
C GLN A 525 2.47 -22.83 8.40
N GLN A 526 1.49 -23.42 9.07
CA GLN A 526 1.64 -23.95 10.44
C GLN A 526 2.77 -25.00 10.53
N ARG A 527 2.83 -25.90 9.54
CA ARG A 527 3.92 -26.89 9.47
C ARG A 527 5.29 -26.25 9.25
N LYS A 528 5.39 -25.18 8.43
CA LYS A 528 6.65 -24.44 8.26
C LYS A 528 7.08 -23.76 9.54
N ALA A 529 6.18 -23.08 10.25
CA ALA A 529 6.46 -22.48 11.54
C ALA A 529 6.94 -23.51 12.57
N GLU A 530 6.30 -24.68 12.62
CA GLU A 530 6.72 -25.79 13.50
C GLU A 530 8.13 -26.30 13.14
N ILE A 531 8.44 -26.47 11.85
CA ILE A 531 9.76 -26.88 11.39
C ILE A 531 10.81 -25.83 11.72
N ASN A 532 10.51 -24.55 11.54
CA ASN A 532 11.43 -23.46 11.89
C ASN A 532 11.78 -23.51 13.39
N ARG A 533 10.76 -23.61 14.24
CA ARG A 533 10.92 -23.76 15.68
C ARG A 533 11.76 -24.98 16.07
N GLU A 534 11.52 -26.16 15.43
CA GLU A 534 12.31 -27.37 15.67
C GLU A 534 13.79 -27.22 15.28
N ARG A 535 14.09 -26.38 14.28
CA ARG A 535 15.45 -26.11 13.80
C ARG A 535 16.25 -25.18 14.72
N GLY A 536 15.55 -24.26 15.41
CA GLY A 536 16.12 -23.24 16.28
C GLY A 536 16.90 -22.16 15.52
N ASP A 537 17.29 -21.12 16.22
CA ASP A 537 17.80 -19.83 15.70
C ASP A 537 19.08 -19.92 14.86
N ASN A 538 19.83 -21.03 14.94
CA ASN A 538 21.08 -21.23 14.19
C ASN A 538 20.88 -21.88 12.81
N ALA A 539 19.66 -22.20 12.43
CA ALA A 539 19.34 -22.82 11.15
C ALA A 539 18.64 -21.80 10.23
N ARG A 540 18.80 -22.00 8.91
CA ARG A 540 18.01 -21.20 7.97
C ARG A 540 16.54 -21.59 8.07
N GLU A 541 15.69 -20.62 8.33
CA GLU A 541 14.25 -20.77 8.35
C GLU A 541 13.66 -20.98 6.96
N ASP A 542 12.55 -21.69 6.90
CA ASP A 542 11.70 -21.76 5.71
C ASP A 542 10.79 -20.54 5.71
N ASP A 543 10.86 -19.74 4.63
CA ASP A 543 10.04 -18.54 4.50
C ASP A 543 8.54 -18.88 4.59
N LEU A 544 7.79 -18.13 5.40
CA LEU A 544 6.33 -18.17 5.42
C LEU A 544 5.81 -17.54 4.11
N GLU A 545 4.73 -18.12 3.56
CA GLU A 545 4.25 -17.78 2.21
C GLU A 545 3.05 -16.81 2.22
N PHE A 546 2.84 -16.05 3.29
CA PHE A 546 1.86 -14.97 3.28
C PHE A 546 2.38 -13.83 2.42
N TYR A 547 1.79 -13.66 1.23
CA TYR A 547 2.30 -12.71 0.25
C TYR A 547 1.90 -11.26 0.56
N ASP A 548 0.76 -11.04 1.24
CA ASP A 548 0.28 -9.71 1.65
C ASP A 548 -0.66 -9.82 2.88
N ILE A 549 -1.29 -8.69 3.25
CA ILE A 549 -2.27 -8.65 4.34
C ILE A 549 -3.40 -9.65 4.12
N THR A 550 -3.86 -10.24 5.21
CA THR A 550 -4.89 -11.30 5.21
C THR A 550 -6.28 -10.80 5.57
N ALA A 551 -6.41 -9.51 5.92
CA ALA A 551 -7.67 -8.85 6.21
C ALA A 551 -7.76 -7.45 5.60
N TRP A 552 -8.96 -7.09 5.11
CA TRP A 552 -9.24 -5.79 4.48
C TRP A 552 -10.72 -5.39 4.58
N THR A 553 -11.43 -5.81 5.61
CA THR A 553 -12.86 -5.53 5.86
C THR A 553 -13.11 -4.01 5.94
N LEU A 554 -13.67 -3.41 4.91
CA LEU A 554 -13.71 -1.94 4.74
C LEU A 554 -14.40 -1.18 5.88
N PRO A 555 -15.54 -1.62 6.47
CA PRO A 555 -16.11 -0.90 7.60
C PRO A 555 -15.17 -0.76 8.78
N LEU A 556 -14.42 -1.81 9.12
CA LEU A 556 -13.40 -1.80 10.17
C LEU A 556 -12.20 -0.95 9.77
N MET A 557 -11.73 -1.09 8.53
CA MET A 557 -10.61 -0.32 7.99
C MET A 557 -10.88 1.18 7.99
N ALA A 558 -12.10 1.59 7.69
CA ALA A 558 -12.52 2.99 7.66
C ALA A 558 -12.89 3.55 9.07
N GLY A 559 -13.03 2.69 10.08
CA GLY A 559 -13.49 3.08 11.39
C GLY A 559 -14.94 3.62 11.39
N VAL A 560 -15.80 3.04 10.54
CA VAL A 560 -17.19 3.48 10.32
C VAL A 560 -18.15 2.49 10.93
N GLU A 561 -19.14 2.99 11.66
CA GLU A 561 -20.24 2.17 12.17
C GLU A 561 -20.98 1.48 11.02
N ALA A 562 -21.08 0.17 11.09
CA ALA A 562 -21.72 -0.65 10.07
C ALA A 562 -22.39 -1.90 10.66
N TYR A 563 -23.41 -2.38 9.99
CA TYR A 563 -24.15 -3.59 10.34
C TYR A 563 -24.36 -4.45 9.10
N TRP A 564 -24.47 -5.77 9.29
CA TRP A 564 -24.76 -6.67 8.19
C TRP A 564 -25.84 -7.70 8.57
N THR A 565 -26.49 -8.28 7.56
CA THR A 565 -27.61 -9.23 7.75
C THR A 565 -27.44 -10.50 6.94
N GLU A 566 -27.96 -11.62 7.49
CA GLU A 566 -28.04 -12.92 6.84
C GLU A 566 -29.28 -13.10 5.95
N ALA A 567 -30.23 -12.18 6.06
CA ALA A 567 -31.44 -12.17 5.27
C ALA A 567 -31.69 -10.79 4.69
N ALA A 568 -32.07 -10.72 3.42
CA ALA A 568 -32.42 -9.47 2.78
C ALA A 568 -33.70 -8.87 3.35
N VAL A 569 -33.63 -7.61 3.72
CA VAL A 569 -34.77 -6.78 4.09
C VAL A 569 -35.25 -6.03 2.85
N ASP A 570 -36.55 -6.08 2.56
CA ASP A 570 -37.13 -5.30 1.44
C ASP A 570 -37.23 -3.82 1.85
N LEU A 571 -36.28 -3.05 1.37
CA LEU A 571 -36.08 -1.70 1.87
C LEU A 571 -36.71 -0.60 1.04
N GLY A 572 -37.31 -0.88 -0.08
CA GLY A 572 -37.69 0.20 -0.99
C GLY A 572 -36.57 1.26 -1.05
N GLY A 573 -36.41 2.03 -2.03
CA GLY A 573 -35.39 3.09 -2.03
C GLY A 573 -34.84 3.40 -3.41
N ALA A 574 -34.28 4.60 -3.55
CA ALA A 574 -33.64 5.04 -4.76
C ALA A 574 -32.15 4.67 -4.75
N PRO A 575 -31.52 4.39 -5.91
CA PRO A 575 -30.07 4.32 -6.00
C PRO A 575 -29.46 5.60 -5.44
N LEU A 576 -28.36 5.46 -4.67
CA LEU A 576 -27.59 6.61 -4.20
C LEU A 576 -27.07 7.37 -5.43
N GLN A 577 -27.46 8.61 -5.52
CA GLN A 577 -26.79 9.54 -6.42
C GLN A 577 -25.60 10.12 -5.62
N VAL A 578 -24.46 10.30 -6.26
CA VAL A 578 -23.29 10.95 -5.63
C VAL A 578 -23.79 12.13 -4.80
N PRO A 579 -23.45 12.20 -3.51
CA PRO A 579 -23.98 13.24 -2.63
C PRO A 579 -23.79 14.61 -3.27
N ALA A 580 -24.84 15.39 -3.36
CA ALA A 580 -24.70 16.79 -3.77
C ALA A 580 -23.76 17.49 -2.78
N PRO A 581 -22.88 18.40 -3.21
CA PRO A 581 -22.02 19.15 -2.33
C PRO A 581 -22.85 19.74 -1.19
N VAL A 582 -22.44 19.46 0.06
CA VAL A 582 -23.12 20.01 1.25
C VAL A 582 -23.16 21.53 1.11
N THR A 583 -24.33 22.11 1.14
CA THR A 583 -24.47 23.57 1.11
C THR A 583 -23.83 24.12 2.38
N PRO A 584 -22.80 25.01 2.27
CA PRO A 584 -22.10 25.51 3.44
C PRO A 584 -23.07 26.22 4.39
N THR A 585 -23.12 25.78 5.63
CA THR A 585 -23.91 26.48 6.67
C THR A 585 -23.15 27.74 7.06
N VAL A 586 -23.77 28.91 6.96
CA VAL A 586 -23.16 30.15 7.41
C VAL A 586 -23.10 30.16 8.94
N VAL A 587 -21.88 30.24 9.49
CA VAL A 587 -21.65 30.31 10.93
C VAL A 587 -21.99 31.72 11.42
N PRO A 588 -22.91 31.89 12.40
CA PRO A 588 -23.23 33.18 12.97
C PRO A 588 -22.00 33.88 13.59
N VAL A 589 -22.02 35.19 13.69
CA VAL A 589 -20.97 35.97 14.36
C VAL A 589 -21.03 35.69 15.87
N ALA A 590 -19.97 35.10 16.43
CA ALA A 590 -19.85 34.88 17.85
C ALA A 590 -19.32 36.14 18.57
N THR A 591 -19.79 36.36 19.81
CA THR A 591 -19.24 37.42 20.68
C THR A 591 -18.17 36.92 21.65
N SER A 592 -18.20 35.65 22.03
CA SER A 592 -17.27 35.05 23.01
C SER A 592 -16.26 34.11 22.35
N ALA A 593 -16.74 33.07 21.67
CA ALA A 593 -15.86 32.09 21.02
C ALA A 593 -16.57 31.35 19.88
N TYR A 594 -15.78 30.72 19.03
CA TYR A 594 -16.20 29.62 18.16
C TYR A 594 -15.73 28.29 18.76
N VAL A 595 -16.58 27.28 18.75
CA VAL A 595 -16.25 25.93 19.19
C VAL A 595 -16.41 24.98 18.01
N VAL A 596 -15.35 24.24 17.70
CA VAL A 596 -15.34 23.20 16.68
C VAL A 596 -15.32 21.84 17.42
N PRO A 597 -16.41 21.06 17.35
CA PRO A 597 -16.48 19.77 18.04
C PRO A 597 -15.39 18.81 17.55
N ALA A 598 -14.70 18.13 18.47
CA ALA A 598 -13.75 17.08 18.11
C ALA A 598 -14.45 15.87 17.46
N GLY A 599 -13.71 15.02 16.75
CA GLY A 599 -14.17 13.74 16.24
C GLY A 599 -14.39 13.66 14.73
N THR A 600 -14.03 14.73 13.98
CA THR A 600 -14.06 14.72 12.52
C THR A 600 -12.74 15.22 11.92
N LEU A 601 -12.40 14.71 10.74
CA LEU A 601 -11.27 15.21 9.94
C LEU A 601 -11.40 16.72 9.70
N ALA A 602 -12.60 17.17 9.34
CA ALA A 602 -12.90 18.58 9.11
C ALA A 602 -12.58 19.47 10.32
N ALA A 603 -12.81 19.00 11.53
CA ALA A 603 -12.47 19.74 12.75
C ALA A 603 -10.94 19.88 12.92
N GLN A 604 -10.19 18.84 12.67
CA GLN A 604 -8.72 18.88 12.72
C GLN A 604 -8.15 19.81 11.63
N GLN A 605 -8.68 19.75 10.40
CA GLN A 605 -8.28 20.65 9.31
C GLN A 605 -8.56 22.13 9.65
N VAL A 606 -9.72 22.44 10.24
CA VAL A 606 -10.03 23.80 10.70
C VAL A 606 -9.03 24.28 11.75
N ALA A 607 -8.69 23.42 12.71
CA ALA A 607 -7.73 23.78 13.76
C ALA A 607 -6.32 24.02 13.18
N LEU A 608 -5.86 23.14 12.29
CA LEU A 608 -4.59 23.28 11.57
C LEU A 608 -4.50 24.59 10.79
N ASP A 609 -5.50 24.86 9.95
CA ASP A 609 -5.57 26.05 9.13
C ASP A 609 -5.56 27.37 9.95
N LEU A 610 -6.24 27.36 11.09
CA LEU A 610 -6.25 28.48 12.02
C LEU A 610 -4.86 28.67 12.65
N LEU A 611 -4.26 27.59 13.15
CA LEU A 611 -2.93 27.64 13.75
C LEU A 611 -1.85 28.07 12.74
N ALA A 612 -1.85 27.50 11.55
CA ALA A 612 -0.94 27.86 10.47
C ALA A 612 -1.10 29.34 10.04
N SER A 613 -2.34 29.87 10.09
CA SER A 613 -2.62 31.29 9.80
C SER A 613 -2.36 32.20 10.98
N GLY A 614 -1.81 31.73 12.12
CA GLY A 614 -1.44 32.51 13.29
C GLY A 614 -2.58 32.88 14.23
N TYR A 615 -3.76 32.28 14.07
CA TYR A 615 -4.84 32.39 15.04
C TYR A 615 -4.56 31.60 16.30
N ARG A 616 -5.09 32.04 17.43
CA ARG A 616 -4.97 31.37 18.71
C ARG A 616 -6.13 30.39 18.90
N VAL A 617 -5.79 29.13 18.94
CA VAL A 617 -6.70 28.00 19.17
C VAL A 617 -6.37 27.39 20.51
N ALA A 618 -7.38 26.99 21.26
CA ALA A 618 -7.25 26.20 22.49
C ALA A 618 -8.07 24.91 22.35
N THR A 619 -7.84 23.97 23.24
CA THR A 619 -8.64 22.76 23.39
C THR A 619 -9.07 22.57 24.83
N SER A 620 -10.14 21.78 25.06
CA SER A 620 -10.58 21.38 26.39
C SER A 620 -10.27 19.90 26.62
N VAL A 621 -9.57 19.59 27.69
CA VAL A 621 -9.29 18.18 28.10
C VAL A 621 -10.44 17.53 28.85
N ARG A 622 -11.56 18.24 29.05
CA ARG A 622 -12.80 17.75 29.64
C ARG A 622 -13.98 18.10 28.74
N PRO A 623 -15.13 17.42 28.89
CA PRO A 623 -16.34 17.83 28.19
C PRO A 623 -16.63 19.31 28.48
N LEU A 624 -16.82 20.09 27.41
CA LEU A 624 -16.97 21.55 27.45
C LEU A 624 -18.44 21.94 27.36
N VAL A 625 -18.90 22.81 28.24
CA VAL A 625 -20.24 23.37 28.20
C VAL A 625 -20.18 24.83 27.75
N ALA A 626 -20.88 25.16 26.66
CA ALA A 626 -20.91 26.49 26.10
C ALA A 626 -22.21 26.73 25.28
N GLY A 627 -22.86 27.87 25.47
CA GLY A 627 -24.06 28.21 24.72
C GLY A 627 -25.23 27.24 24.88
N GLY A 628 -25.33 26.57 26.04
CA GLY A 628 -26.36 25.56 26.32
C GLY A 628 -26.06 24.16 25.74
N GLU A 629 -24.95 23.98 25.05
CA GLU A 629 -24.52 22.70 24.45
C GLU A 629 -23.33 22.10 25.19
N THR A 630 -23.20 20.79 25.13
CA THR A 630 -22.02 20.06 25.61
C THR A 630 -21.20 19.55 24.43
N PHE A 631 -19.91 19.89 24.42
CA PHE A 631 -18.96 19.47 23.40
C PHE A 631 -18.02 18.41 23.98
N PRO A 632 -17.57 17.45 23.17
CA PRO A 632 -16.66 16.40 23.63
C PRO A 632 -15.29 16.95 24.01
N ARG A 633 -14.52 16.16 24.75
CA ARG A 633 -13.08 16.40 25.00
C ARG A 633 -12.35 16.61 23.67
N GLY A 634 -11.31 17.42 23.65
CA GLY A 634 -10.54 17.74 22.46
C GLY A 634 -11.19 18.78 21.55
N SER A 635 -12.43 19.24 21.83
CA SER A 635 -13.04 20.29 21.01
C SER A 635 -12.18 21.56 20.98
N PHE A 636 -12.07 22.16 19.79
CA PHE A 636 -11.26 23.35 19.58
C PHE A 636 -12.02 24.62 19.92
N ILE A 637 -11.37 25.49 20.69
CA ILE A 637 -11.95 26.75 21.19
C ILE A 637 -11.17 27.92 20.59
N VAL A 638 -11.86 28.77 19.81
CA VAL A 638 -11.29 29.95 19.19
C VAL A 638 -11.93 31.21 19.80
N ARG A 639 -11.28 31.80 20.81
CA ARG A 639 -11.80 32.94 21.58
C ARG A 639 -11.73 34.22 20.77
N VAL A 640 -12.84 34.92 20.65
CA VAL A 640 -12.92 36.14 19.84
C VAL A 640 -11.99 37.25 20.38
N GLU A 641 -11.96 37.46 21.70
CA GLU A 641 -11.13 38.49 22.34
C GLU A 641 -9.60 38.32 22.14
N ARG A 642 -9.16 37.10 21.85
CA ARG A 642 -7.75 36.75 21.69
C ARG A 642 -7.30 36.70 20.23
N ASN A 643 -8.20 36.95 19.31
CA ASN A 643 -7.98 36.85 17.89
C ASN A 643 -8.33 38.14 17.14
N PRO A 644 -7.75 38.38 15.97
CA PRO A 644 -8.04 39.58 15.17
C PRO A 644 -9.49 39.56 14.63
N ALA A 645 -10.04 40.72 14.30
CA ALA A 645 -11.42 40.86 13.77
C ALA A 645 -11.67 40.06 12.47
N SER A 646 -10.62 39.73 11.71
CA SER A 646 -10.68 38.84 10.54
C SER A 646 -11.16 37.40 10.88
N LEU A 647 -11.14 36.99 12.15
CA LEU A 647 -11.55 35.67 12.59
C LEU A 647 -12.94 35.28 12.06
N HIS A 648 -13.93 36.19 12.15
CA HIS A 648 -15.32 35.90 11.74
C HIS A 648 -15.43 35.49 10.27
N ALA A 649 -14.69 36.17 9.38
CA ALA A 649 -14.65 35.85 7.96
C ALA A 649 -13.87 34.53 7.72
N ARG A 650 -12.76 34.33 8.44
CA ARG A 650 -11.93 33.13 8.30
C ARG A 650 -12.71 31.87 8.73
N ILE A 651 -13.46 31.92 9.85
CA ILE A 651 -14.30 30.81 10.33
C ILE A 651 -15.31 30.39 9.26
N ASN A 652 -16.00 31.32 8.63
CA ASN A 652 -16.95 31.01 7.56
C ASN A 652 -16.27 30.39 6.33
N THR A 653 -15.09 30.91 5.96
CA THR A 653 -14.31 30.33 4.86
C THR A 653 -13.93 28.87 5.15
N LEU A 654 -13.44 28.58 6.36
CA LEU A 654 -13.00 27.24 6.76
C LEU A 654 -14.18 26.27 6.93
N ALA A 655 -15.28 26.73 7.54
CA ALA A 655 -16.50 25.92 7.64
C ALA A 655 -16.98 25.47 6.24
N ALA A 656 -16.93 26.39 5.27
CA ALA A 656 -17.31 26.07 3.89
C ALA A 656 -16.28 25.17 3.17
N ALA A 657 -14.99 25.42 3.36
CA ALA A 657 -13.92 24.68 2.69
C ALA A 657 -13.86 23.20 3.13
N HIS A 658 -14.03 22.97 4.43
CA HIS A 658 -13.90 21.61 5.02
C HIS A 658 -15.26 20.95 5.34
N GLY A 659 -16.37 21.63 5.16
CA GLY A 659 -17.69 21.10 5.58
C GLY A 659 -17.83 20.98 7.11
N ALA A 660 -17.04 21.73 7.88
CA ALA A 660 -16.96 21.60 9.32
C ALA A 660 -18.16 22.20 10.04
N THR A 661 -18.66 21.51 11.07
CA THR A 661 -19.64 22.07 12.02
C THR A 661 -18.93 22.97 13.01
N ILE A 662 -19.35 24.22 13.11
CA ILE A 662 -18.76 25.21 14.03
C ILE A 662 -19.88 25.90 14.79
N ALA A 663 -19.84 25.84 16.13
CA ALA A 663 -20.77 26.51 17.00
C ALA A 663 -20.32 27.94 17.33
N ALA A 664 -21.21 28.91 17.18
CA ALA A 664 -20.97 30.30 17.59
C ALA A 664 -21.47 30.52 19.02
N VAL A 665 -20.56 30.77 19.95
CA VAL A 665 -20.85 30.91 21.39
C VAL A 665 -20.78 32.36 21.79
N ASN A 666 -21.87 32.88 22.41
CA ASN A 666 -22.04 34.27 22.79
C ASN A 666 -21.82 34.55 24.28
N SER A 667 -21.66 33.52 25.11
CA SER A 667 -21.40 33.60 26.53
C SER A 667 -20.34 32.60 26.96
N ALA A 668 -19.46 33.01 27.85
CA ALA A 668 -18.50 32.14 28.50
C ALA A 668 -19.09 31.40 29.71
N PHE A 669 -20.35 31.68 30.06
CA PHE A 669 -21.01 31.08 31.19
C PHE A 669 -21.41 29.64 30.85
N ALA A 670 -21.01 28.68 31.70
CA ALA A 670 -21.42 27.30 31.61
C ALA A 670 -22.80 27.11 32.30
N ASP A 671 -23.83 26.81 31.52
CA ASP A 671 -25.20 26.68 32.05
C ASP A 671 -25.35 25.45 32.92
N HIS A 672 -24.52 24.43 32.78
CA HIS A 672 -24.45 23.23 33.58
C HIS A 672 -23.01 22.68 33.56
N GLY A 673 -22.73 21.63 34.30
CA GLY A 673 -21.39 21.08 34.41
C GLY A 673 -20.41 22.06 35.10
N ASN A 674 -19.12 21.86 34.90
CA ASN A 674 -18.06 22.60 35.57
C ASN A 674 -16.94 23.08 34.66
N THR A 675 -17.03 22.85 33.35
CA THR A 675 -16.00 23.24 32.35
C THR A 675 -16.62 24.16 31.28
N GLY A 676 -16.31 25.45 31.33
CA GLY A 676 -16.67 26.43 30.31
C GLY A 676 -15.47 26.84 29.47
N ILE A 677 -15.67 27.69 28.45
CA ILE A 677 -14.62 28.12 27.49
C ILE A 677 -13.44 28.90 28.15
N GLY A 678 -13.58 29.33 29.39
CA GLY A 678 -12.56 30.01 30.18
C GLY A 678 -11.98 29.16 31.30
N SER A 679 -12.32 27.86 31.36
CA SER A 679 -11.86 26.95 32.42
C SER A 679 -10.34 26.76 32.40
N GLU A 680 -9.76 26.39 33.53
CA GLU A 680 -8.38 25.94 33.65
C GLU A 680 -8.11 24.62 32.93
N ALA A 681 -9.14 23.82 32.63
CA ALA A 681 -9.08 22.64 31.77
C ALA A 681 -8.97 22.94 30.28
N THR A 682 -8.75 24.22 29.89
CA THR A 682 -8.57 24.64 28.50
C THR A 682 -7.13 25.08 28.25
N PHE A 683 -6.44 24.43 27.31
CA PHE A 683 -5.04 24.63 26.99
C PHE A 683 -4.85 25.25 25.61
N ALA A 684 -3.87 26.13 25.46
CA ALA A 684 -3.53 26.70 24.17
C ALA A 684 -2.76 25.70 23.32
N LEU A 685 -3.19 25.50 22.09
CA LEU A 685 -2.47 24.70 21.12
C LEU A 685 -1.34 25.52 20.47
N LYS A 686 -0.30 24.81 20.04
CA LYS A 686 0.81 25.34 19.24
C LYS A 686 0.66 24.90 17.80
N ALA A 687 1.05 25.79 16.85
CA ALA A 687 1.11 25.40 15.44
C ALA A 687 2.10 24.23 15.29
N PRO A 688 1.71 23.11 14.68
CA PRO A 688 2.62 22.01 14.43
C PRO A 688 3.75 22.44 13.50
N LYS A 689 4.97 22.07 13.84
CA LYS A 689 6.16 22.16 13.02
C LYS A 689 6.77 20.77 12.95
N VAL A 690 6.42 20.07 11.88
CA VAL A 690 6.60 18.63 11.76
C VAL A 690 7.84 18.31 10.94
N LEU A 691 8.63 17.37 11.45
CA LEU A 691 9.72 16.75 10.75
C LEU A 691 9.40 15.25 10.60
N VAL A 692 9.63 14.69 9.41
CA VAL A 692 9.37 13.29 9.10
C VAL A 692 10.64 12.65 8.56
N THR A 693 11.01 11.49 9.07
CA THR A 693 12.18 10.77 8.55
C THR A 693 11.90 10.14 7.20
N ALA A 694 12.92 10.18 6.35
CA ALA A 694 12.98 9.58 5.03
C ALA A 694 14.40 9.03 4.82
N GLY A 695 14.64 8.26 3.78
CA GLY A 695 15.97 7.76 3.43
C GLY A 695 16.17 6.28 3.74
N GLU A 696 17.40 5.82 3.66
CA GLU A 696 17.76 4.39 3.65
C GLU A 696 17.38 3.62 4.94
N ALA A 697 17.22 4.32 6.07
CA ALA A 697 16.75 3.71 7.31
C ALA A 697 15.22 3.45 7.32
N THR A 698 14.48 4.07 6.38
CA THR A 698 13.01 4.10 6.41
C THR A 698 12.38 3.24 5.30
N SER A 699 11.18 2.74 5.54
CA SER A 699 10.34 2.13 4.50
C SER A 699 9.78 3.20 3.56
N PRO A 700 10.00 3.10 2.23
CA PRO A 700 9.43 4.04 1.27
C PRO A 700 7.90 4.10 1.33
N SER A 701 7.22 2.98 1.55
CA SER A 701 5.76 2.91 1.65
C SER A 701 5.23 3.56 2.92
N SER A 702 5.93 3.43 4.05
CA SER A 702 5.59 4.10 5.30
C SER A 702 5.70 5.62 5.15
N TYR A 703 6.83 6.10 4.64
CA TYR A 703 7.00 7.52 4.32
C TYR A 703 5.93 8.01 3.34
N GLY A 704 5.67 7.24 2.28
CA GLY A 704 4.71 7.58 1.24
C GLY A 704 3.28 7.73 1.76
N ALA A 705 2.85 6.83 2.64
CA ALA A 705 1.54 6.91 3.28
C ALA A 705 1.38 8.21 4.09
N LEU A 706 2.41 8.60 4.87
CA LEU A 706 2.39 9.87 5.61
C LEU A 706 2.44 11.08 4.68
N HIS A 707 3.30 11.07 3.65
CA HIS A 707 3.39 12.13 2.66
C HIS A 707 2.02 12.41 2.02
N TYR A 708 1.34 11.35 1.56
CA TYR A 708 0.00 11.45 0.99
C TYR A 708 -1.02 12.00 1.99
N LEU A 709 -1.08 11.43 3.18
CA LEU A 709 -2.02 11.85 4.23
C LEU A 709 -1.82 13.32 4.61
N PHE A 710 -0.57 13.75 4.83
CA PHE A 710 -0.27 15.11 5.24
C PHE A 710 -0.61 16.13 4.14
N GLU A 711 -0.24 15.84 2.90
CA GLU A 711 -0.47 16.77 1.80
C GLU A 711 -1.92 16.73 1.30
N GLN A 712 -2.47 15.54 1.01
CA GLN A 712 -3.76 15.40 0.35
C GLN A 712 -4.95 15.44 1.31
N ASP A 713 -4.83 14.84 2.49
CA ASP A 713 -5.95 14.74 3.41
C ASP A 713 -5.99 15.90 4.42
N PHE A 714 -4.83 16.37 4.90
CA PHE A 714 -4.78 17.34 6.00
C PHE A 714 -4.30 18.74 5.60
N GLY A 715 -3.57 18.88 4.48
CA GLY A 715 -2.92 20.13 4.14
C GLY A 715 -1.87 20.54 5.17
N LEU A 716 -1.20 19.57 5.80
CA LEU A 716 -0.18 19.76 6.82
C LEU A 716 1.19 19.90 6.18
N GLU A 717 1.83 21.06 6.37
CA GLU A 717 3.23 21.25 5.96
C GLU A 717 4.18 20.47 6.86
N PHE A 718 5.14 19.76 6.29
CA PHE A 718 6.18 19.03 7.01
C PHE A 718 7.52 19.13 6.28
N VAL A 719 8.60 18.79 6.97
CA VAL A 719 9.95 18.73 6.41
C VAL A 719 10.42 17.28 6.39
N PRO A 720 10.59 16.66 5.20
CA PRO A 720 11.21 15.34 5.11
C PRO A 720 12.72 15.48 5.35
N VAL A 721 13.29 14.57 6.14
CA VAL A 721 14.71 14.60 6.47
C VAL A 721 15.27 13.18 6.48
N ASP A 722 16.46 13.01 5.94
CA ASP A 722 17.21 11.76 6.07
C ASP A 722 17.52 11.48 7.55
N ALA A 723 17.37 10.21 7.99
CA ALA A 723 17.51 9.83 9.39
C ALA A 723 18.85 10.28 9.98
N GLY A 724 19.96 10.10 9.26
CA GLY A 724 21.28 10.53 9.70
C GLY A 724 21.42 12.05 9.84
N SER A 725 20.62 12.82 9.10
CA SER A 725 20.59 14.28 9.18
C SER A 725 19.92 14.80 10.45
N LEU A 726 19.10 14.00 11.17
CA LEU A 726 18.50 14.38 12.46
C LEU A 726 19.56 14.78 13.50
N ALA A 727 20.74 14.17 13.43
CA ALA A 727 21.85 14.52 14.31
C ALA A 727 22.31 16.00 14.16
N TYR A 728 21.98 16.67 13.07
CA TYR A 728 22.50 18.01 12.72
C TYR A 728 21.41 19.06 12.49
N VAL A 729 20.17 18.66 12.20
CA VAL A 729 19.02 19.56 12.00
C VAL A 729 18.76 20.40 13.27
N PRO A 730 18.40 21.69 13.20
CA PRO A 730 18.05 22.49 14.38
C PRO A 730 16.69 22.06 14.95
N LEU A 731 16.67 20.99 15.77
CA LEU A 731 15.44 20.40 16.33
C LEU A 731 14.59 21.43 17.10
N ALA A 732 15.20 22.49 17.65
CA ALA A 732 14.49 23.58 18.34
C ALA A 732 13.51 24.36 17.44
N ASP A 733 13.65 24.26 16.12
CA ASP A 733 12.71 24.87 15.16
C ASP A 733 11.45 24.02 14.96
N PHE A 734 11.45 22.78 15.41
CA PHE A 734 10.37 21.80 15.31
C PHE A 734 9.77 21.48 16.68
N ASN A 735 8.53 21.02 16.71
CA ASN A 735 7.86 20.57 17.91
C ASN A 735 7.24 19.16 17.79
N VAL A 736 7.31 18.58 16.59
CA VAL A 736 6.93 17.19 16.31
C VAL A 736 7.99 16.55 15.42
N VAL A 737 8.43 15.36 15.78
CA VAL A 737 9.28 14.49 14.94
C VAL A 737 8.54 13.16 14.78
N VAL A 738 8.38 12.68 13.53
CA VAL A 738 7.82 11.38 13.22
C VAL A 738 8.91 10.50 12.62
N LEU A 739 9.24 9.41 13.31
CA LEU A 739 10.07 8.34 12.77
C LEU A 739 9.16 7.35 12.05
N THR A 740 9.28 7.30 10.72
CA THR A 740 8.54 6.35 9.89
C THR A 740 9.02 4.93 10.14
N SER A 741 8.17 3.93 9.89
CA SER A 741 8.59 2.53 9.99
C SER A 741 9.81 2.26 9.12
N GLY A 742 10.72 1.42 9.58
CA GLY A 742 11.97 1.11 8.90
C GLY A 742 12.85 0.18 9.72
N SER A 743 14.15 0.11 9.37
CA SER A 743 15.11 -0.74 10.05
C SER A 743 15.66 -0.07 11.33
N PRO A 744 15.40 -0.62 12.53
CA PRO A 744 15.89 -0.05 13.78
C PRO A 744 17.42 0.01 13.83
N SER A 745 18.10 -1.02 13.33
CA SER A 745 19.57 -1.05 13.29
C SER A 745 20.16 0.07 12.41
N ARG A 746 19.55 0.34 11.24
CA ARG A 746 19.97 1.46 10.38
C ARG A 746 19.70 2.81 11.02
N TYR A 747 18.56 2.97 11.69
CA TYR A 747 18.27 4.19 12.45
C TYR A 747 19.33 4.43 13.53
N ALA A 748 19.71 3.38 14.29
CA ALA A 748 20.73 3.46 15.31
C ALA A 748 22.10 3.83 14.72
N ASP A 749 22.49 3.19 13.59
CA ASP A 749 23.74 3.48 12.89
C ASP A 749 23.78 4.92 12.35
N ASP A 750 22.69 5.39 11.71
CA ASP A 750 22.60 6.71 11.11
C ASP A 750 22.59 7.85 12.14
N LEU A 751 21.90 7.65 13.26
CA LEU A 751 21.84 8.63 14.37
C LEU A 751 23.10 8.62 15.21
N GLY A 752 23.64 7.42 15.49
CA GLY A 752 24.70 7.21 16.46
C GLY A 752 24.35 7.68 17.87
N GLU A 753 25.18 7.36 18.87
CA GLU A 753 24.95 7.71 20.28
C GLU A 753 24.67 9.23 20.49
N ALA A 754 25.38 10.10 19.76
CA ALA A 754 25.21 11.54 19.91
C ALA A 754 23.87 12.05 19.34
N GLY A 755 23.39 11.48 18.24
CA GLY A 755 22.10 11.80 17.64
C GLY A 755 20.94 11.32 18.52
N LEU A 756 21.03 10.09 19.02
CA LEU A 756 20.06 9.52 19.97
C LEU A 756 19.94 10.37 21.26
N ALA A 757 21.09 10.69 21.88
CA ALA A 757 21.11 11.55 23.09
C ALA A 757 20.52 12.93 22.83
N ARG A 758 20.78 13.51 21.65
CA ARG A 758 20.24 14.81 21.26
C ARG A 758 18.73 14.78 21.03
N LEU A 759 18.23 13.71 20.40
CA LEU A 759 16.79 13.51 20.17
C LEU A 759 16.07 13.33 21.52
N LYS A 760 16.61 12.50 22.42
CA LYS A 760 16.11 12.32 23.78
C LYS A 760 16.01 13.67 24.53
N ALA A 761 17.10 14.46 24.55
CA ALA A 761 17.12 15.76 25.21
C ALA A 761 16.06 16.72 24.63
N TRP A 762 15.83 16.70 23.31
CA TRP A 762 14.80 17.50 22.65
C TRP A 762 13.38 17.08 23.10
N VAL A 763 13.13 15.78 23.27
CA VAL A 763 11.85 15.31 23.84
C VAL A 763 11.70 15.77 25.28
N GLU A 764 12.75 15.61 26.12
CA GLU A 764 12.74 16.04 27.50
C GLU A 764 12.47 17.55 27.67
N GLU A 765 12.87 18.39 26.70
CA GLU A 765 12.59 19.83 26.64
C GLU A 765 11.16 20.15 26.17
N GLY A 766 10.35 19.17 25.78
CA GLY A 766 8.92 19.32 25.40
C GLY A 766 8.61 19.06 23.94
N GLY A 767 9.47 18.33 23.23
CA GLY A 767 9.20 17.79 21.89
C GLY A 767 8.22 16.63 21.93
N THR A 768 7.48 16.42 20.85
CA THR A 768 6.63 15.23 20.63
C THR A 768 7.31 14.32 19.61
N LEU A 769 7.80 13.18 20.05
CA LEU A 769 8.40 12.13 19.22
C LEU A 769 7.39 11.02 18.98
N ILE A 770 7.16 10.69 17.73
CA ILE A 770 6.22 9.64 17.30
C ILE A 770 7.02 8.57 16.56
N CYS A 771 7.01 7.34 17.04
CA CYS A 771 7.66 6.18 16.42
C CYS A 771 6.61 5.23 15.84
N LEU A 772 6.77 4.81 14.59
CA LEU A 772 5.83 3.96 13.87
C LEU A 772 6.45 2.60 13.53
N GLY A 773 5.73 1.50 13.80
CA GLY A 773 6.15 0.15 13.43
C GLY A 773 7.58 -0.16 13.87
N GLY A 774 8.43 -0.65 12.96
CA GLY A 774 9.83 -1.01 13.26
C GLY A 774 10.68 0.12 13.88
N ALA A 775 10.31 1.40 13.71
CA ALA A 775 11.02 2.49 14.38
C ALA A 775 10.78 2.52 15.91
N THR A 776 9.78 1.81 16.43
CA THR A 776 9.53 1.70 17.88
C THR A 776 10.65 0.94 18.58
N GLU A 777 11.26 -0.05 17.92
CA GLU A 777 12.37 -0.84 18.51
C GLU A 777 13.57 0.02 18.92
N LEU A 778 13.78 1.15 18.23
CA LEU A 778 14.81 2.12 18.64
C LEU A 778 14.57 2.65 20.06
N ALA A 779 13.33 2.79 20.49
CA ALA A 779 12.96 3.25 21.82
C ALA A 779 12.90 2.11 22.84
N LEU A 780 12.71 0.87 22.39
CA LEU A 780 12.64 -0.34 23.22
C LEU A 780 14.03 -0.87 23.59
N ASP A 781 15.07 -0.51 22.84
CA ASP A 781 16.44 -0.93 23.05
C ASP A 781 16.94 -0.53 24.46
N GLU A 782 17.45 -1.48 25.23
CA GLU A 782 17.88 -1.28 26.60
C GLU A 782 19.00 -0.24 26.77
N ASP A 783 19.89 -0.13 25.78
CA ASP A 783 21.01 0.83 25.79
C ASP A 783 20.49 2.28 25.63
N THR A 784 19.35 2.50 25.00
CA THR A 784 18.74 3.83 24.86
C THR A 784 18.01 4.29 26.13
N ALA A 785 17.43 3.38 26.87
CA ALA A 785 16.64 3.61 28.10
C ALA A 785 15.60 4.76 27.93
N TRP A 786 14.80 4.73 26.86
CA TRP A 786 13.80 5.78 26.58
C TRP A 786 12.43 5.47 27.17
N THR A 787 12.10 4.21 27.41
CA THR A 787 10.77 3.75 27.85
C THR A 787 10.89 2.66 28.91
N SER A 788 9.81 2.41 29.66
CA SER A 788 9.65 1.25 30.53
C SER A 788 9.10 0.03 29.81
N VAL A 789 8.64 0.22 28.58
CA VAL A 789 8.08 -0.82 27.71
C VAL A 789 9.19 -1.76 27.24
N ARG A 790 8.89 -3.05 27.11
CA ARG A 790 9.81 -4.10 26.65
C ARG A 790 9.19 -4.84 25.46
N PRO A 791 10.00 -5.43 24.57
CA PRO A 791 9.49 -6.40 23.60
C PRO A 791 8.75 -7.55 24.30
N VAL A 792 7.68 -8.03 23.66
CA VAL A 792 6.95 -9.20 24.17
C VAL A 792 7.80 -10.45 23.95
N GLY A 793 8.06 -11.22 25.01
CA GLY A 793 8.83 -12.46 24.97
C GLY A 793 10.18 -12.40 25.68
N GLU A 794 10.80 -11.24 25.85
CA GLU A 794 12.12 -11.10 26.51
C GLU A 794 12.16 -11.65 27.95
N ASP A 795 11.15 -11.37 28.77
CA ASP A 795 11.09 -11.81 30.17
C ASP A 795 11.03 -13.35 30.32
N SER A 796 10.49 -14.05 29.33
CA SER A 796 10.38 -15.51 29.33
C SER A 796 11.69 -16.21 28.93
N ALA A 797 12.55 -15.53 28.18
CA ALA A 797 13.86 -16.03 27.83
C ALA A 797 14.82 -16.02 29.01
N ASP A 798 14.78 -14.94 29.82
CA ASP A 798 15.59 -14.82 31.04
C ASP A 798 15.15 -15.83 32.11
N GLU A 799 13.85 -16.12 32.27
CA GLU A 799 13.36 -17.14 33.20
C GLU A 799 13.71 -18.57 32.77
N ALA A 800 13.84 -18.82 31.45
CA ALA A 800 14.22 -20.13 30.90
C ALA A 800 15.73 -20.44 31.07
N GLU A 801 16.60 -19.40 31.08
CA GLU A 801 18.04 -19.59 31.36
C GLU A 801 18.33 -19.84 32.85
N GLU A 802 17.48 -19.39 33.79
CA GLU A 802 17.65 -19.62 35.25
C GLU A 802 17.08 -20.95 35.76
N ALA A 803 16.35 -21.72 34.92
CA ALA A 803 15.82 -23.02 35.33
C ALA A 803 16.94 -24.07 35.46
N PRO A 804 17.13 -24.72 36.63
CA PRO A 804 18.21 -25.68 36.80
C PRO A 804 17.98 -26.91 35.92
N ALA A 805 19.01 -27.29 35.16
CA ALA A 805 19.03 -28.43 34.23
C ALA A 805 19.00 -29.82 34.93
N ASP A 806 18.10 -30.03 35.85
CA ASP A 806 17.90 -31.35 36.50
C ASP A 806 16.40 -31.62 36.56
N ASP A 807 15.87 -32.18 35.51
CA ASP A 807 14.87 -33.25 35.46
C ASP A 807 14.40 -33.45 34.00
N ALA A 808 15.15 -34.27 33.25
CA ALA A 808 14.72 -34.68 31.92
C ALA A 808 13.58 -35.69 32.06
N GLU A 809 12.36 -35.23 32.01
CA GLU A 809 11.20 -36.04 31.62
C GLU A 809 10.32 -35.30 30.62
N VAL A 810 10.37 -35.85 29.40
CA VAL A 810 9.32 -35.85 28.35
C VAL A 810 8.83 -34.48 27.81
N ASN A 811 9.34 -34.14 26.62
CA ASN A 811 8.67 -33.44 25.52
C ASN A 811 7.21 -32.97 25.79
N GLU A 812 7.02 -31.96 26.61
CA GLU A 812 6.08 -30.90 26.34
C GLU A 812 6.89 -29.86 25.58
N ALA A 813 6.47 -29.55 24.33
CA ALA A 813 7.10 -28.52 23.54
C ALA A 813 7.14 -27.23 24.39
N VAL A 814 8.35 -26.72 24.66
CA VAL A 814 8.50 -25.43 25.35
C VAL A 814 7.74 -24.43 24.49
N PRO A 815 6.78 -23.68 25.05
CA PRO A 815 6.07 -22.65 24.28
C PRO A 815 7.11 -21.68 23.69
N ASP A 816 6.90 -21.30 22.45
CA ASP A 816 7.73 -20.31 21.77
C ASP A 816 7.66 -18.99 22.58
N PRO A 817 8.75 -18.43 23.06
CA PRO A 817 8.71 -17.22 23.89
C PRO A 817 8.37 -15.96 23.10
N GLU A 818 8.56 -15.95 21.77
CA GLU A 818 8.36 -14.78 20.92
C GLU A 818 7.10 -14.90 20.05
N PRO A 819 6.38 -13.76 19.82
CA PRO A 819 5.26 -13.73 18.88
C PRO A 819 5.71 -13.97 17.44
N LEU A 820 5.01 -14.84 16.72
CA LEU A 820 5.20 -14.99 15.29
C LEU A 820 4.63 -13.77 14.54
N PRO A 821 5.22 -13.39 13.38
CA PRO A 821 4.75 -12.27 12.57
C PRO A 821 3.26 -12.38 12.21
N VAL A 822 2.52 -11.29 12.37
CA VAL A 822 1.11 -11.21 11.96
C VAL A 822 1.03 -10.71 10.52
N PRO A 823 0.51 -11.52 9.59
CA PRO A 823 0.46 -11.16 8.19
C PRO A 823 -0.79 -10.29 7.87
N GLY A 824 -0.90 -9.10 8.46
CA GLY A 824 -1.98 -8.16 8.20
C GLY A 824 -3.36 -8.65 8.64
N ALA A 825 -3.56 -8.88 9.93
CA ALA A 825 -4.85 -9.22 10.55
C ALA A 825 -5.52 -7.98 11.17
N LEU A 826 -6.83 -8.02 11.34
CA LEU A 826 -7.59 -7.06 12.13
C LEU A 826 -7.81 -7.62 13.54
N LEU A 827 -7.29 -6.91 14.52
CA LEU A 827 -7.35 -7.28 15.92
C LEU A 827 -8.15 -6.25 16.72
N ARG A 828 -8.83 -6.71 17.77
CA ARG A 828 -9.60 -5.86 18.66
C ARG A 828 -8.67 -5.18 19.67
N THR A 829 -8.89 -3.87 19.87
CA THR A 829 -8.23 -3.09 20.93
C THR A 829 -9.24 -2.35 21.78
N ARG A 830 -8.89 -2.02 23.03
CA ARG A 830 -9.65 -1.18 23.96
C ARG A 830 -9.02 0.20 24.04
N ILE A 831 -9.84 1.22 24.14
CA ILE A 831 -9.47 2.64 24.10
C ILE A 831 -9.44 3.24 25.50
N ASP A 832 -8.33 3.92 25.89
CA ASP A 832 -8.33 4.83 27.04
C ASP A 832 -8.88 6.20 26.61
N HIS A 833 -10.12 6.52 26.99
CA HIS A 833 -10.80 7.76 26.67
C HIS A 833 -10.27 9.01 27.43
N GLU A 834 -9.44 8.82 28.43
CA GLU A 834 -8.90 9.94 29.22
C GLU A 834 -7.72 10.62 28.51
N HIS A 835 -7.05 9.94 27.57
CA HIS A 835 -5.87 10.40 26.90
C HIS A 835 -6.16 11.27 25.66
N PHE A 836 -5.33 12.26 25.36
CA PHE A 836 -5.56 13.20 24.25
C PHE A 836 -5.49 12.52 22.86
N LEU A 837 -4.74 11.44 22.71
CA LEU A 837 -4.68 10.67 21.45
C LEU A 837 -6.04 10.11 21.05
N THR A 838 -6.91 9.86 22.02
CA THR A 838 -8.24 9.28 21.80
C THR A 838 -9.36 10.31 21.73
N PHE A 839 -9.06 11.61 21.78
CA PHE A 839 -10.05 12.64 21.61
C PHE A 839 -10.77 12.50 20.27
N GLY A 840 -12.11 12.47 20.35
CA GLY A 840 -12.97 12.29 19.18
C GLY A 840 -13.31 10.84 18.81
N TYR A 841 -12.84 9.85 19.60
CA TYR A 841 -13.32 8.45 19.51
C TYR A 841 -14.46 8.23 20.49
N PRO A 842 -15.70 7.96 20.02
CA PRO A 842 -16.82 7.74 20.90
C PRO A 842 -16.99 6.29 21.37
N GLN A 843 -16.36 5.33 20.70
CA GLN A 843 -16.45 3.89 20.97
C GLN A 843 -15.41 3.43 21.99
N ASP A 844 -15.73 2.38 22.75
CA ASP A 844 -14.81 1.79 23.75
C ASP A 844 -13.78 0.84 23.13
N GLU A 845 -14.07 0.33 21.93
CA GLU A 845 -13.24 -0.64 21.21
C GLU A 845 -12.96 -0.15 19.80
N LEU A 846 -11.80 -0.55 19.25
CA LEU A 846 -11.37 -0.25 17.90
C LEU A 846 -10.74 -1.49 17.27
N ALA A 847 -11.04 -1.75 16.00
CA ALA A 847 -10.21 -2.66 15.23
C ALA A 847 -8.85 -2.00 14.95
N LEU A 848 -7.78 -2.77 15.01
CA LEU A 848 -6.43 -2.36 14.62
C LEU A 848 -5.94 -3.30 13.52
N LEU A 849 -5.43 -2.74 12.42
CA LEU A 849 -4.66 -3.51 11.45
C LEU A 849 -3.27 -3.77 12.04
N VAL A 850 -2.89 -5.03 12.09
CA VAL A 850 -1.58 -5.48 12.58
C VAL A 850 -0.87 -6.24 11.47
N ASN A 851 0.26 -5.72 11.02
CA ASN A 851 1.11 -6.28 9.96
C ASN A 851 2.58 -6.14 10.37
N THR A 852 2.93 -6.75 11.50
CA THR A 852 4.22 -6.62 12.15
C THR A 852 4.62 -7.88 12.91
N ASP A 853 5.87 -7.98 13.27
CA ASP A 853 6.46 -8.92 14.23
C ASP A 853 6.87 -8.24 15.55
N THR A 854 6.75 -6.91 15.61
CA THR A 854 7.16 -6.10 16.78
C THR A 854 5.97 -5.84 17.69
N PHE A 855 5.99 -6.42 18.88
CA PHE A 855 5.00 -6.23 19.93
C PHE A 855 5.70 -5.84 21.24
N PHE A 856 5.01 -5.06 22.09
CA PHE A 856 5.58 -4.57 23.32
C PHE A 856 4.60 -4.65 24.50
N THR A 857 5.17 -4.82 25.69
CA THR A 857 4.42 -4.92 26.95
C THR A 857 3.67 -3.63 27.26
N ALA A 858 2.72 -3.67 28.18
CA ALA A 858 2.13 -2.46 28.71
C ALA A 858 3.16 -1.61 29.46
N SER A 859 3.07 -0.28 29.33
CA SER A 859 3.90 0.64 30.12
C SER A 859 3.46 0.70 31.57
N ASP A 860 4.44 0.73 32.48
CA ASP A 860 4.26 0.96 33.93
C ASP A 860 4.26 2.45 34.29
N THR A 861 4.83 3.30 33.46
CA THR A 861 5.07 4.74 33.74
C THR A 861 4.26 5.67 32.85
N GLY A 862 3.94 5.24 31.63
CA GLY A 862 3.16 5.98 30.66
C GLY A 862 1.69 5.65 30.66
N THR A 863 1.03 5.98 29.55
CA THR A 863 -0.38 5.66 29.30
C THR A 863 -0.50 4.65 28.16
N ASN A 864 -1.15 3.53 28.41
CA ASN A 864 -1.51 2.53 27.43
C ASN A 864 -2.78 2.99 26.69
N VAL A 865 -2.62 3.72 25.62
CA VAL A 865 -3.69 4.42 24.91
C VAL A 865 -4.62 3.46 24.18
N LEU A 866 -4.02 2.44 23.52
CA LEU A 866 -4.72 1.26 23.01
C LEU A 866 -4.09 0.02 23.61
N THR A 867 -4.92 -0.88 24.09
CA THR A 867 -4.50 -2.21 24.58
C THR A 867 -5.19 -3.29 23.77
N PHE A 868 -4.47 -4.34 23.40
CA PHE A 868 -5.07 -5.51 22.75
C PHE A 868 -6.11 -6.16 23.69
N ALA A 869 -7.17 -6.69 23.11
CA ALA A 869 -8.18 -7.42 23.87
C ALA A 869 -7.61 -8.71 24.46
N GLU A 870 -8.37 -9.32 25.38
CA GLU A 870 -7.99 -10.60 26.01
C GLU A 870 -8.02 -11.74 24.98
N GLU A 871 -7.31 -12.83 25.29
CA GLU A 871 -7.31 -14.06 24.51
C GLU A 871 -8.75 -14.57 24.25
N GLY A 872 -9.04 -14.94 23.02
CA GLY A 872 -10.37 -15.36 22.57
C GLY A 872 -11.32 -14.25 22.15
N ASP A 873 -11.04 -12.98 22.53
CA ASP A 873 -11.75 -11.79 22.07
C ASP A 873 -10.92 -10.93 21.10
N LEU A 874 -9.65 -11.28 20.91
CA LEU A 874 -8.67 -10.48 20.18
C LEU A 874 -8.91 -10.46 18.68
N TRP A 875 -9.18 -11.63 18.09
CA TRP A 875 -9.28 -11.80 16.64
C TRP A 875 -10.59 -11.25 16.07
N LEU A 876 -10.50 -10.47 14.99
CA LEU A 876 -11.64 -9.96 14.22
C LEU A 876 -11.64 -10.47 12.78
N SER A 877 -10.50 -10.46 12.10
CA SER A 877 -10.38 -10.88 10.69
C SER A 877 -8.93 -11.15 10.31
N GLY A 878 -8.73 -11.98 9.28
CA GLY A 878 -7.38 -12.34 8.79
C GLY A 878 -6.79 -13.55 9.50
N TYR A 879 -5.47 -13.74 9.37
CA TYR A 879 -4.76 -14.84 9.99
C TYR A 879 -3.99 -14.38 11.24
N LEU A 880 -4.17 -15.11 12.32
CA LEU A 880 -3.45 -14.95 13.58
C LEU A 880 -3.01 -16.35 14.04
N TRP A 881 -1.82 -16.46 14.61
CA TRP A 881 -1.29 -17.73 15.13
C TRP A 881 -1.97 -18.09 16.46
N PRO A 882 -2.87 -19.10 16.51
CA PRO A 882 -3.76 -19.30 17.67
C PRO A 882 -3.02 -19.72 18.93
N ASP A 883 -2.00 -20.55 18.82
CA ASP A 883 -1.28 -21.09 19.98
C ASP A 883 0.01 -20.29 20.34
N ASN A 884 0.29 -19.22 19.58
CA ASN A 884 1.46 -18.35 19.77
C ASN A 884 1.03 -16.90 19.94
N THR A 885 0.97 -16.12 18.84
CA THR A 885 0.82 -14.66 18.87
C THR A 885 -0.45 -14.23 19.60
N GLU A 886 -1.61 -14.88 19.34
CA GLU A 886 -2.87 -14.54 20.04
C GLU A 886 -2.70 -14.55 21.55
N ARG A 887 -2.08 -15.60 22.08
CA ARG A 887 -1.83 -15.77 23.52
C ARG A 887 -0.82 -14.77 24.06
N LEU A 888 0.26 -14.49 23.31
CA LEU A 888 1.38 -13.67 23.78
C LEU A 888 1.06 -12.18 23.82
N ILE A 889 0.27 -11.69 22.84
CA ILE A 889 -0.03 -10.26 22.76
C ILE A 889 -1.34 -9.85 23.45
N ALA A 890 -2.17 -10.81 23.90
CA ALA A 890 -3.41 -10.51 24.61
C ALA A 890 -3.15 -9.63 25.86
N GLY A 891 -3.89 -8.52 25.98
CA GLY A 891 -3.76 -7.57 27.08
C GLY A 891 -2.50 -6.66 27.03
N THR A 892 -1.63 -6.82 26.05
CA THR A 892 -0.46 -5.95 25.88
C THR A 892 -0.84 -4.62 25.21
N ALA A 893 0.10 -3.68 25.09
CA ALA A 893 -0.16 -2.37 24.53
C ALA A 893 0.04 -2.36 23.00
N ALA A 894 -0.82 -1.63 22.29
CA ALA A 894 -0.69 -1.37 20.87
C ALA A 894 -0.30 0.09 20.55
N VAL A 895 -0.70 1.03 21.41
CA VAL A 895 -0.27 2.44 21.35
C VAL A 895 0.02 2.93 22.76
N VAL A 896 1.19 3.49 22.95
CA VAL A 896 1.67 4.00 24.25
C VAL A 896 2.10 5.45 24.13
N ASP A 897 1.81 6.28 25.13
CA ASP A 897 2.44 7.58 25.34
C ASP A 897 3.29 7.55 26.61
N GLU A 898 4.59 7.56 26.46
CA GLU A 898 5.57 7.64 27.55
C GLU A 898 5.94 9.09 27.85
N PRO A 899 5.80 9.52 29.09
CA PRO A 899 6.25 10.86 29.51
C PRO A 899 7.77 10.91 29.56
N MET A 900 8.37 11.81 28.80
CA MET A 900 9.81 12.03 28.82
C MET A 900 10.11 13.51 29.13
N GLY A 901 10.44 13.85 30.39
CA GLY A 901 10.59 15.24 30.81
C GLY A 901 9.29 16.04 30.60
N HIS A 902 9.32 17.09 29.78
CA HIS A 902 8.13 17.87 29.41
C HIS A 902 7.46 17.39 28.11
N GLY A 903 8.06 16.46 27.38
CA GLY A 903 7.62 16.00 26.07
C GLY A 903 6.95 14.64 26.10
N HIS A 904 6.65 14.14 24.91
CA HIS A 904 5.95 12.88 24.67
C HIS A 904 6.80 11.97 23.79
N LEU A 905 6.91 10.70 24.16
CA LEU A 905 7.36 9.60 23.31
C LEU A 905 6.16 8.71 23.03
N ILE A 906 5.68 8.74 21.79
CA ILE A 906 4.46 8.04 21.37
C ILE A 906 4.87 6.88 20.48
N LEU A 907 4.52 5.66 20.88
CA LEU A 907 4.82 4.41 20.19
C LEU A 907 3.57 3.83 19.56
N PHE A 908 3.62 3.53 18.27
CA PHE A 908 2.57 2.79 17.54
C PHE A 908 3.16 1.46 17.07
N THR A 909 2.59 0.35 17.51
CA THR A 909 2.98 -1.00 17.08
C THR A 909 3.00 -1.13 15.55
N ASP A 910 2.04 -0.49 14.86
CA ASP A 910 1.92 -0.52 13.40
C ASP A 910 1.60 0.86 12.82
N GLU A 911 1.52 0.94 11.50
CA GLU A 911 1.34 2.19 10.77
C GLU A 911 -0.10 2.73 10.84
N PRO A 912 -0.35 3.91 11.43
CA PRO A 912 -1.71 4.43 11.63
C PRO A 912 -2.41 4.92 10.34
N GLY A 913 -1.74 4.84 9.19
CA GLY A 913 -2.26 5.25 7.89
C GLY A 913 -1.89 4.31 6.76
N TYR A 914 -1.70 3.02 7.05
CA TYR A 914 -1.21 2.00 6.14
C TYR A 914 -1.88 2.06 4.76
N ARG A 915 -1.08 2.31 3.70
CA ARG A 915 -1.50 2.40 2.29
C ARG A 915 -2.68 3.35 2.02
N ALA A 916 -2.94 4.35 2.89
CA ALA A 916 -4.18 5.16 2.87
C ALA A 916 -5.48 4.32 2.83
N LEU A 917 -5.38 3.02 2.98
CA LEU A 917 -6.48 2.07 3.12
C LEU A 917 -6.96 2.02 4.57
N TRP A 918 -6.03 1.88 5.53
CA TRP A 918 -6.32 1.88 6.95
C TRP A 918 -6.54 3.32 7.46
N GLN A 919 -7.68 3.57 8.13
CA GLN A 919 -8.06 4.89 8.65
C GLN A 919 -8.36 4.89 10.15
N GLY A 920 -8.52 3.70 10.76
CA GLY A 920 -8.97 3.57 12.14
C GLY A 920 -8.15 4.36 13.16
N THR A 921 -6.82 4.38 13.01
CA THR A 921 -5.88 5.06 13.92
C THR A 921 -5.29 6.36 13.36
N THR A 922 -5.61 6.74 12.12
CA THR A 922 -5.10 7.98 11.50
C THR A 922 -5.41 9.22 12.33
N ARG A 923 -6.62 9.28 12.95
CA ARG A 923 -6.98 10.37 13.86
C ARG A 923 -6.06 10.45 15.09
N MET A 924 -5.58 9.32 15.63
CA MET A 924 -4.65 9.30 16.76
C MET A 924 -3.31 9.94 16.39
N LEU A 925 -2.79 9.61 15.20
CA LEU A 925 -1.57 10.25 14.69
C LEU A 925 -1.74 11.78 14.60
N PHE A 926 -2.88 12.25 14.06
CA PHE A 926 -3.12 13.69 13.98
C PHE A 926 -3.40 14.33 15.34
N ASN A 927 -4.01 13.61 16.27
CA ASN A 927 -4.12 14.05 17.65
C ASN A 927 -2.74 14.21 18.30
N ALA A 928 -1.81 13.28 18.07
CA ALA A 928 -0.42 13.41 18.53
C ALA A 928 0.23 14.69 17.99
N ILE A 929 0.06 14.99 16.72
CA ILE A 929 0.63 16.15 16.05
C ILE A 929 -0.01 17.48 16.53
N LEU A 930 -1.34 17.51 16.71
CA LEU A 930 -2.09 18.72 17.09
C LEU A 930 -2.02 19.02 18.58
N TYR A 931 -2.19 18.02 19.42
CA TYR A 931 -2.31 18.23 20.86
C TYR A 931 -0.98 18.11 21.59
N GLY A 932 -0.11 17.16 21.20
CA GLY A 932 1.15 16.88 21.90
C GLY A 932 2.00 18.11 22.19
N PRO A 933 2.30 18.99 21.22
CA PRO A 933 3.09 20.20 21.48
C PRO A 933 2.47 21.18 22.46
N GLY A 934 1.15 21.15 22.67
CA GLY A 934 0.39 22.05 23.56
C GLY A 934 0.06 21.47 24.92
N LEU A 935 -0.03 20.15 25.03
CA LEU A 935 -0.42 19.41 26.24
C LEU A 935 0.83 18.75 26.86
N GLN A 936 1.78 19.56 27.30
CA GLN A 936 3.02 19.06 27.93
C GLN A 936 2.72 18.30 29.24
N ASN A 937 3.61 17.37 29.64
CA ASN A 937 3.41 16.47 30.77
C ASN A 937 3.13 17.12 32.14
N GLU A 938 3.53 18.38 32.37
CA GLU A 938 3.16 19.14 33.57
C GLU A 938 1.63 19.34 33.71
N THR A 939 0.89 19.19 32.60
CA THR A 939 -0.58 19.25 32.56
C THR A 939 -1.25 17.94 32.94
N GLY A 940 -0.49 16.84 33.09
CA GLY A 940 -1.00 15.50 33.39
C GLY A 940 -1.82 15.39 34.69
N SER A 941 -1.63 16.31 35.65
CA SER A 941 -2.48 16.37 36.86
C SER A 941 -3.92 16.81 36.56
N TYR A 942 -4.21 17.39 35.39
CA TYR A 942 -5.57 17.82 34.98
C TYR A 942 -6.24 16.83 34.03
N LEU A 943 -5.47 15.88 33.46
CA LEU A 943 -6.01 14.81 32.61
C LEU A 943 -6.62 13.67 33.47
N ARG A 944 -6.24 13.57 34.74
CA ARG A 944 -6.74 12.55 35.70
C ARG A 944 -7.92 13.04 36.54
#